data_7d0ea75044391754520ddafd0a2ec8a9
#
_entry.id   7d0ea75044391754520ddafd0a2ec8a9
#
_cell.length_a   1.000
_cell.length_b   1.000
_cell.length_c   1.000
_cell.angle_alpha   90.00
_cell.angle_beta   90.00
_cell.angle_gamma   90.00
#
_symmetry.space_group_name_H-M   'P 1'
#
loop_
_entity.id
_entity.type
_entity.pdbx_description
1 polymer ?
#
loop_
_entity_poly.entity_id
_entity_poly.type
_entity_poly.pdbx_seq_one_letter_code
_entity_poly.pdbx_strand_id
1 'polypeptide(L)'
;MKLIAPSIAFALIFASAALATFDDPKEIPTQGESETTPPVDTNAQAPTTEEAEDVELQKLPAPMRAQVKQALAQIMQLNDPAQLHQALEAMEIQSAKLPPQAKPMMEYMKKKIQARIQQLEDGAPTDTAVVADGDAATQTTATDASEQPAVAADGDAATEMPATDAAASAPETAAIAATPAANQTPAAAQKAMDDFLYGVLAGRKELAQVNATFLLEPNQVTNQQLAQMIDGAGLQERLSRAVRASKGMGELAELATQIEVRVSAGRLELSRDPARIDAAIIQLGGTMRQQSMAKSTLIAAGSYAVPALLKALFDTRNPQLQLRASQTLADIGRGAVLPLCVILPTSSPQEQVAICNIITVIHSKLAAPWLAKTVRLSTTSDVRNAASTALRSMNVANVNEVALWSTLARDYFVSRDALTPYPGESQQVVWSIESSHSILPKIVPTEIYGDIMAMQCAQEAMRLDPNAEEGLSIYLAAGLRSQTPLAKSDGTFSMESVALAAGSAQAERVLRLAREVNDPGLTLVAIQNLSKTASESMLLDSKVGNPILECLSNSSRSIRMAAALAIAQAKPQLTFLGAEKVVPILGGAIQQGNAPRTIIVASDDSQRRALEGKLSQIDCVLLASDASASAVLASLSGHGAADLIIASGGADEMKSVLNALRTNPGLSSTPMLMVIPEADEVRVDRAIRQDPKIMVWFQGRSDSEFQAAAKQLISRTIGGVEVGSSNPAAAVALQQQTLRALRDIGSLQESPLKVSDAERDLIEALSSTTGETQILVAKVLAVTPTVAAQRALIDAALSAVETQQIALLQSLSESGRLYGNQAEEKQIDRLRQALLEAKGENADALAQAYGALRVGTAQVLKLILK
;
A
#
# COMPACT_ATOMS: atom_id res chain seq x y z
N MET A 1 -21.53 2.94 2.64
CA MET A 1 -22.35 2.23 1.65
C MET A 1 -21.67 2.08 0.27
N LYS A 2 -20.34 2.07 0.14
CA LYS A 2 -19.63 1.96 -1.16
C LYS A 2 -18.75 0.71 -1.30
N LEU A 3 -18.90 -0.30 -0.43
CA LEU A 3 -17.99 -1.47 -0.35
C LEU A 3 -18.65 -2.83 -0.62
N ILE A 4 -19.92 -2.86 -1.00
CA ILE A 4 -20.65 -4.14 -1.15
C ILE A 4 -20.59 -4.70 -2.59
N ALA A 5 -20.49 -3.85 -3.60
CA ALA A 5 -20.44 -4.30 -5.00
C ALA A 5 -19.21 -5.15 -5.38
N PRO A 6 -17.97 -4.85 -4.91
CA PRO A 6 -16.82 -5.72 -5.19
C PRO A 6 -16.86 -7.06 -4.47
N SER A 7 -17.52 -7.15 -3.29
CA SER A 7 -17.62 -8.39 -2.54
C SER A 7 -18.54 -9.43 -3.22
N ILE A 8 -19.57 -8.99 -3.90
CA ILE A 8 -20.49 -9.86 -4.65
C ILE A 8 -19.82 -10.41 -5.91
N ALA A 9 -19.08 -9.57 -6.63
CA ALA A 9 -18.28 -9.99 -7.77
C ALA A 9 -17.16 -10.96 -7.34
N PHE A 10 -16.57 -10.76 -6.17
CA PHE A 10 -15.53 -11.63 -5.60
C PHE A 10 -16.09 -12.98 -5.14
N ALA A 11 -17.27 -13.02 -4.52
CA ALA A 11 -17.94 -14.26 -4.14
C ALA A 11 -18.37 -15.10 -5.36
N LEU A 12 -18.78 -14.45 -6.44
CA LEU A 12 -19.12 -15.10 -7.72
C LEU A 12 -17.87 -15.61 -8.46
N ILE A 13 -16.72 -14.93 -8.34
CA ILE A 13 -15.44 -15.35 -8.93
C ILE A 13 -14.89 -16.57 -8.17
N PHE A 14 -15.02 -16.64 -6.85
CA PHE A 14 -14.57 -17.81 -6.06
C PHE A 14 -15.44 -19.05 -6.29
N ALA A 15 -16.74 -18.88 -6.48
CA ALA A 15 -17.61 -20.01 -6.85
C ALA A 15 -17.26 -20.58 -8.25
N SER A 16 -16.81 -19.75 -9.18
CA SER A 16 -16.38 -20.20 -10.52
C SER A 16 -14.97 -20.80 -10.54
N ALA A 17 -14.05 -20.32 -9.69
CA ALA A 17 -12.69 -20.86 -9.60
C ALA A 17 -12.65 -22.25 -8.91
N ALA A 18 -13.52 -22.48 -7.91
CA ALA A 18 -13.66 -23.77 -7.27
C ALA A 18 -14.24 -24.87 -8.20
N LEU A 19 -14.96 -24.47 -9.25
CA LEU A 19 -15.52 -25.37 -10.25
C LEU A 19 -14.50 -25.73 -11.36
N ALA A 20 -13.45 -24.95 -11.57
CA ALA A 20 -12.43 -25.17 -12.58
C ALA A 20 -11.35 -26.21 -12.18
N THR A 21 -11.33 -26.64 -10.92
CA THR A 21 -10.32 -27.58 -10.39
C THR A 21 -10.78 -29.05 -10.32
N PHE A 22 -11.94 -29.40 -10.88
CA PHE A 22 -12.45 -30.78 -10.95
C PHE A 22 -12.53 -31.29 -12.38
N ASP A 23 -11.39 -31.50 -13.00
CA ASP A 23 -11.26 -32.32 -14.20
C ASP A 23 -10.19 -33.37 -13.95
N ASP A 24 -10.58 -34.52 -13.39
CA ASP A 24 -10.00 -35.82 -13.71
C ASP A 24 -10.85 -36.97 -13.06
N PRO A 25 -11.45 -37.85 -13.85
CA PRO A 25 -12.17 -39.03 -13.30
C PRO A 25 -11.23 -40.21 -13.21
N LYS A 26 -10.74 -40.52 -12.02
CA LYS A 26 -10.16 -41.83 -11.72
C LYS A 26 -10.83 -42.52 -10.53
N GLU A 27 -11.57 -43.56 -10.88
CA GLU A 27 -11.86 -44.81 -10.15
C GLU A 27 -12.26 -44.74 -8.67
N ILE A 28 -13.54 -44.95 -8.45
CA ILE A 28 -14.13 -45.32 -7.15
C ILE A 28 -14.20 -46.86 -7.11
N PRO A 29 -13.66 -47.53 -6.09
CA PRO A 29 -13.95 -48.97 -5.85
C PRO A 29 -15.33 -49.10 -5.23
N THR A 30 -16.14 -49.92 -5.88
CA THR A 30 -17.41 -50.42 -5.35
C THR A 30 -17.19 -51.34 -4.15
N GLN A 31 -17.76 -50.98 -2.99
CA GLN A 31 -18.20 -51.95 -2.01
C GLN A 31 -19.64 -51.66 -1.64
N GLY A 32 -20.49 -52.65 -1.90
CA GLY A 32 -21.87 -52.60 -1.57
C GLY A 32 -22.09 -52.93 -0.09
N GLU A 33 -23.15 -52.36 0.47
CA GLU A 33 -23.94 -53.00 1.50
C GLU A 33 -25.38 -52.50 1.42
N SER A 34 -26.25 -53.48 1.64
CA SER A 34 -27.68 -53.57 1.41
C SER A 34 -28.54 -52.64 2.28
N GLU A 35 -29.59 -52.17 1.65
CA GLU A 35 -30.99 -51.94 2.02
C GLU A 35 -31.45 -52.17 3.42
N THR A 36 -32.22 -51.25 3.92
CA THR A 36 -33.59 -51.53 4.39
C THR A 36 -34.48 -50.29 4.22
N THR A 37 -35.48 -50.39 3.39
CA THR A 37 -36.60 -49.45 3.24
C THR A 37 -37.60 -49.64 4.40
N PRO A 38 -38.09 -48.56 5.04
CA PRO A 38 -39.36 -48.56 5.74
C PRO A 38 -40.52 -48.07 4.86
N PRO A 39 -41.78 -48.37 5.19
CA PRO A 39 -42.90 -48.37 4.28
C PRO A 39 -43.49 -46.97 4.01
N VAL A 40 -44.06 -46.84 2.84
CA VAL A 40 -44.77 -45.68 2.31
C VAL A 40 -46.04 -45.41 3.15
N ASP A 41 -46.12 -44.18 3.70
CA ASP A 41 -47.33 -43.60 4.25
C ASP A 41 -47.96 -42.69 3.19
N THR A 42 -49.11 -43.10 2.68
CA THR A 42 -49.90 -42.38 1.73
C THR A 42 -50.76 -41.34 2.44
N ASN A 43 -50.20 -40.17 2.71
CA ASN A 43 -50.95 -38.91 2.88
C ASN A 43 -50.01 -37.73 2.84
N ALA A 44 -49.56 -37.36 1.67
CA ALA A 44 -48.79 -36.16 1.46
C ALA A 44 -49.58 -35.18 0.61
N GLN A 45 -49.93 -34.07 1.22
CA GLN A 45 -50.24 -32.83 0.55
C GLN A 45 -49.07 -32.43 -0.33
N ALA A 46 -49.38 -31.85 -1.51
CA ALA A 46 -48.35 -31.34 -2.44
C ALA A 46 -47.43 -30.35 -1.72
N PRO A 47 -46.09 -30.47 -1.90
CA PRO A 47 -45.13 -29.58 -1.24
C PRO A 47 -45.36 -28.13 -1.70
N THR A 48 -45.24 -27.23 -0.75
CA THR A 48 -45.23 -25.80 -1.00
C THR A 48 -44.03 -25.43 -1.83
N THR A 49 -44.13 -24.33 -2.59
CA THR A 49 -43.08 -23.89 -3.56
C THR A 49 -41.68 -23.76 -2.92
N GLU A 50 -41.56 -23.52 -1.63
CA GLU A 50 -40.31 -23.44 -0.86
C GLU A 50 -39.63 -24.79 -0.64
N GLU A 51 -40.40 -25.88 -0.40
CA GLU A 51 -39.83 -27.22 -0.19
C GLU A 51 -39.30 -27.84 -1.50
N ALA A 52 -39.90 -27.50 -2.65
CA ALA A 52 -39.41 -27.95 -3.96
C ALA A 52 -38.11 -27.22 -4.38
N GLU A 53 -37.87 -26.01 -3.87
CA GLU A 53 -36.68 -25.23 -4.19
C GLU A 53 -35.43 -25.65 -3.40
N ASP A 54 -35.57 -26.22 -2.21
CA ASP A 54 -34.43 -26.76 -1.45
C ASP A 54 -33.92 -28.09 -2.01
N VAL A 55 -34.72 -28.83 -2.78
CA VAL A 55 -34.34 -30.08 -3.44
C VAL A 55 -33.24 -29.85 -4.51
N GLU A 56 -33.22 -28.73 -5.19
CA GLU A 56 -32.14 -28.40 -6.15
C GLU A 56 -30.80 -28.11 -5.45
N LEU A 57 -30.84 -27.48 -4.29
CA LEU A 57 -29.66 -27.28 -3.45
C LEU A 57 -29.10 -28.55 -2.85
N GLN A 58 -29.94 -29.54 -2.56
CA GLN A 58 -29.54 -30.84 -2.00
C GLN A 58 -28.74 -31.69 -2.99
N LYS A 59 -28.89 -31.46 -4.30
CA LYS A 59 -28.11 -32.16 -5.34
C LYS A 59 -26.66 -31.70 -5.43
N LEU A 60 -26.28 -30.61 -4.76
CA LEU A 60 -24.91 -30.08 -4.77
C LEU A 60 -24.05 -30.70 -3.67
N PRO A 61 -22.72 -30.86 -3.88
CA PRO A 61 -21.78 -31.28 -2.83
C PRO A 61 -21.83 -30.35 -1.60
N ALA A 62 -21.65 -30.89 -0.42
CA ALA A 62 -21.80 -30.16 0.86
C ALA A 62 -21.03 -28.84 0.94
N PRO A 63 -19.75 -28.72 0.49
CA PRO A 63 -19.02 -27.46 0.52
C PRO A 63 -19.61 -26.41 -0.45
N MET A 64 -20.14 -26.83 -1.60
CA MET A 64 -20.80 -25.94 -2.55
C MET A 64 -22.14 -25.43 -2.05
N ARG A 65 -22.91 -26.26 -1.35
CA ARG A 65 -24.19 -25.82 -0.74
C ARG A 65 -23.97 -24.69 0.25
N ALA A 66 -22.93 -24.76 1.08
CA ALA A 66 -22.62 -23.73 2.05
C ALA A 66 -22.26 -22.39 1.36
N GLN A 67 -21.48 -22.44 0.29
CA GLN A 67 -21.07 -21.25 -0.46
C GLN A 67 -22.25 -20.60 -1.20
N VAL A 68 -23.13 -21.40 -1.82
CA VAL A 68 -24.33 -20.91 -2.49
C VAL A 68 -25.30 -20.27 -1.50
N LYS A 69 -25.52 -20.90 -0.34
CA LYS A 69 -26.36 -20.33 0.74
C LYS A 69 -25.77 -19.00 1.25
N GLN A 70 -24.46 -18.90 1.41
CA GLN A 70 -23.79 -17.67 1.85
C GLN A 70 -23.89 -16.56 0.80
N ALA A 71 -23.70 -16.87 -0.46
CA ALA A 71 -23.84 -15.92 -1.56
C ALA A 71 -25.29 -15.41 -1.71
N LEU A 72 -26.26 -16.32 -1.64
CA LEU A 72 -27.68 -15.96 -1.65
C LEU A 72 -28.06 -15.09 -0.45
N ALA A 73 -27.59 -15.44 0.76
CA ALA A 73 -27.86 -14.63 1.96
C ALA A 73 -27.32 -13.20 1.84
N GLN A 74 -26.18 -13.01 1.21
CA GLN A 74 -25.64 -11.68 0.95
C GLN A 74 -26.43 -10.91 -0.09
N ILE A 75 -26.89 -11.56 -1.15
CA ILE A 75 -27.70 -10.96 -2.20
C ILE A 75 -29.10 -10.57 -1.69
N MET A 76 -29.70 -11.43 -0.85
CA MET A 76 -31.01 -11.18 -0.28
C MET A 76 -31.03 -10.02 0.74
N GLN A 77 -29.88 -9.58 1.25
CA GLN A 77 -29.73 -8.37 2.09
C GLN A 77 -29.75 -7.07 1.29
N LEU A 78 -29.68 -7.13 -0.03
CA LEU A 78 -29.73 -5.94 -0.87
C LEU A 78 -31.16 -5.45 -1.02
N ASN A 79 -31.38 -4.19 -0.69
CA ASN A 79 -32.68 -3.51 -0.78
C ASN A 79 -32.74 -2.49 -1.94
N ASP A 80 -31.73 -2.47 -2.82
CA ASP A 80 -31.67 -1.58 -3.97
C ASP A 80 -31.85 -2.39 -5.27
N PRO A 81 -32.97 -2.22 -5.99
CA PRO A 81 -33.23 -2.94 -7.24
C PRO A 81 -32.14 -2.76 -8.28
N ALA A 82 -31.52 -1.57 -8.35
CA ALA A 82 -30.44 -1.29 -9.30
C ALA A 82 -29.19 -2.14 -9.06
N GLN A 83 -28.86 -2.44 -7.80
CA GLN A 83 -27.73 -3.30 -7.44
C GLN A 83 -28.03 -4.78 -7.73
N LEU A 84 -29.28 -5.21 -7.55
CA LEU A 84 -29.71 -6.56 -7.90
C LEU A 84 -29.74 -6.80 -9.41
N HIS A 85 -30.12 -5.81 -10.20
CA HIS A 85 -30.04 -5.86 -11.67
C HIS A 85 -28.57 -5.97 -12.14
N GLN A 86 -27.66 -5.21 -11.54
CA GLN A 86 -26.23 -5.28 -11.84
C GLN A 86 -25.61 -6.63 -11.49
N ALA A 87 -26.05 -7.25 -10.38
CA ALA A 87 -25.64 -8.59 -10.00
C ALA A 87 -26.15 -9.65 -10.99
N LEU A 88 -27.36 -9.47 -11.51
CA LEU A 88 -27.98 -10.36 -12.49
C LEU A 88 -27.26 -10.30 -13.85
N GLU A 89 -26.89 -9.12 -14.31
CA GLU A 89 -26.11 -8.89 -15.52
C GLU A 89 -24.70 -9.51 -15.43
N ALA A 90 -24.04 -9.34 -14.29
CA ALA A 90 -22.74 -9.93 -14.03
C ALA A 90 -22.79 -11.47 -14.06
N MET A 91 -23.87 -12.05 -13.54
CA MET A 91 -24.10 -13.50 -13.58
C MET A 91 -24.39 -14.00 -15.00
N GLU A 92 -25.07 -13.25 -15.83
CA GLU A 92 -25.31 -13.61 -17.24
C GLU A 92 -24.03 -13.70 -18.04
N ILE A 93 -23.16 -12.71 -17.90
CA ILE A 93 -21.85 -12.68 -18.57
C ILE A 93 -20.98 -13.88 -18.15
N GLN A 94 -21.07 -14.29 -16.90
CA GLN A 94 -20.30 -15.44 -16.38
C GLN A 94 -20.91 -16.78 -16.74
N SER A 95 -22.24 -16.89 -16.81
CA SER A 95 -22.92 -18.15 -17.14
C SER A 95 -22.50 -18.73 -18.49
N ALA A 96 -22.12 -17.85 -19.44
CA ALA A 96 -21.64 -18.25 -20.77
C ALA A 96 -20.26 -18.95 -20.75
N LYS A 97 -19.49 -18.81 -19.67
CA LYS A 97 -18.11 -19.34 -19.52
C LYS A 97 -18.04 -20.57 -18.61
N LEU A 98 -19.16 -20.99 -18.01
CA LEU A 98 -19.18 -22.07 -17.03
C LEU A 98 -19.39 -23.47 -17.67
N PRO A 99 -18.80 -24.52 -17.05
CA PRO A 99 -19.02 -25.88 -17.47
C PRO A 99 -20.50 -26.29 -17.35
N PRO A 100 -20.98 -27.24 -18.17
CA PRO A 100 -22.40 -27.64 -18.21
C PRO A 100 -22.99 -28.04 -16.87
N GLN A 101 -22.17 -28.54 -15.95
CA GLN A 101 -22.57 -29.01 -14.60
C GLN A 101 -22.90 -27.87 -13.63
N ALA A 102 -22.41 -26.66 -13.88
CA ALA A 102 -22.65 -25.50 -13.03
C ALA A 102 -23.85 -24.62 -13.49
N LYS A 103 -24.37 -24.87 -14.69
CA LYS A 103 -25.50 -24.11 -15.24
C LYS A 103 -26.78 -24.17 -14.40
N PRO A 104 -27.22 -25.36 -13.87
CA PRO A 104 -28.44 -25.42 -13.07
C PRO A 104 -28.34 -24.57 -11.77
N MET A 105 -27.15 -24.49 -11.17
CA MET A 105 -26.91 -23.70 -9.99
C MET A 105 -27.03 -22.18 -10.26
N MET A 106 -26.48 -21.74 -11.37
CA MET A 106 -26.55 -20.33 -11.79
C MET A 106 -28.01 -19.93 -12.14
N GLU A 107 -28.75 -20.82 -12.77
CA GLU A 107 -30.17 -20.60 -13.06
C GLU A 107 -31.01 -20.49 -11.77
N TYR A 108 -30.72 -21.32 -10.77
CA TYR A 108 -31.37 -21.25 -9.47
C TYR A 108 -31.10 -19.90 -8.75
N MET A 109 -29.83 -19.46 -8.72
CA MET A 109 -29.47 -18.17 -8.13
C MET A 109 -30.11 -16.98 -8.89
N LYS A 110 -30.14 -17.05 -10.19
CA LYS A 110 -30.77 -16.06 -11.09
C LYS A 110 -32.27 -15.90 -10.78
N LYS A 111 -32.96 -17.04 -10.65
CA LYS A 111 -34.41 -17.08 -10.30
C LYS A 111 -34.68 -16.43 -8.95
N LYS A 112 -33.84 -16.66 -7.94
CA LYS A 112 -33.97 -16.06 -6.60
C LYS A 112 -33.72 -14.55 -6.61
N ILE A 113 -32.74 -14.08 -7.37
CA ILE A 113 -32.47 -12.64 -7.52
C ILE A 113 -33.62 -11.95 -8.25
N GLN A 114 -34.15 -12.55 -9.33
CA GLN A 114 -35.32 -12.02 -10.06
C GLN A 114 -36.55 -11.93 -9.17
N ALA A 115 -36.84 -12.96 -8.35
CA ALA A 115 -37.94 -12.93 -7.40
C ALA A 115 -37.75 -11.82 -6.35
N ARG A 116 -36.53 -11.54 -5.91
CA ARG A 116 -36.25 -10.45 -4.97
C ARG A 116 -36.43 -9.07 -5.60
N ILE A 117 -36.02 -8.90 -6.85
CA ILE A 117 -36.27 -7.66 -7.61
C ILE A 117 -37.77 -7.39 -7.69
N GLN A 118 -38.54 -8.39 -8.06
CA GLN A 118 -39.99 -8.29 -8.20
C GLN A 118 -40.65 -7.96 -6.86
N GLN A 119 -40.21 -8.53 -5.75
CA GLN A 119 -40.68 -8.16 -4.40
C GLN A 119 -40.39 -6.71 -4.04
N LEU A 120 -39.26 -6.18 -4.43
CA LEU A 120 -38.91 -4.79 -4.15
C LEU A 120 -39.60 -3.79 -5.06
N GLU A 121 -39.90 -4.18 -6.29
CA GLU A 121 -40.69 -3.36 -7.25
C GLU A 121 -42.16 -3.34 -6.95
N ASP A 122 -42.72 -4.45 -6.44
CA ASP A 122 -44.16 -4.55 -6.08
C ASP A 122 -44.49 -3.91 -4.73
N GLY A 123 -43.52 -3.35 -3.99
CA GLY A 123 -43.75 -2.57 -2.77
C GLY A 123 -44.27 -3.35 -1.57
N ALA A 124 -44.09 -4.68 -1.49
CA ALA A 124 -44.52 -5.50 -0.37
C ALA A 124 -43.57 -5.36 0.84
N PRO A 125 -44.08 -5.27 2.11
CA PRO A 125 -43.23 -5.14 3.29
C PRO A 125 -42.38 -6.36 3.54
N THR A 126 -41.11 -6.11 3.81
CA THR A 126 -40.11 -7.13 4.12
C THR A 126 -40.38 -7.79 5.45
N ASP A 127 -40.86 -9.04 5.46
CA ASP A 127 -40.86 -9.90 6.62
C ASP A 127 -39.44 -10.44 6.88
N THR A 128 -38.77 -9.81 7.82
CA THR A 128 -37.58 -10.37 8.46
C THR A 128 -38.01 -11.20 9.67
N ALA A 129 -38.27 -12.47 9.47
CA ALA A 129 -38.47 -13.38 10.58
C ALA A 129 -37.13 -13.68 11.29
N VAL A 130 -36.93 -13.03 12.41
CA VAL A 130 -36.05 -13.49 13.47
C VAL A 130 -36.86 -14.29 14.43
N VAL A 131 -36.59 -15.58 14.50
CA VAL A 131 -37.13 -16.48 15.52
C VAL A 131 -36.47 -16.16 16.86
N ALA A 132 -37.28 -15.71 17.84
CA ALA A 132 -36.99 -15.83 19.26
C ALA A 132 -38.30 -16.06 19.98
N ASP A 133 -38.38 -17.20 20.67
CA ASP A 133 -39.47 -17.64 21.53
C ASP A 133 -39.74 -16.71 22.71
N GLY A 134 -41.01 -16.66 23.13
CA GLY A 134 -41.35 -16.49 24.51
C GLY A 134 -42.32 -15.37 24.91
N ASP A 135 -43.58 -15.67 24.82
CA ASP A 135 -44.72 -15.36 25.72
C ASP A 135 -45.05 -13.97 26.29
N ALA A 136 -46.30 -13.70 26.10
CA ALA A 136 -47.31 -13.11 26.96
C ALA A 136 -47.74 -11.64 26.71
N ALA A 137 -48.87 -11.56 26.03
CA ALA A 137 -50.07 -10.75 26.19
C ALA A 137 -50.07 -9.56 27.16
N THR A 138 -50.53 -8.38 26.73
CA THR A 138 -51.87 -7.87 26.90
C THR A 138 -52.07 -6.48 26.27
N GLN A 139 -53.22 -6.32 25.63
CA GLN A 139 -53.91 -5.15 25.11
C GLN A 139 -53.81 -3.91 26.02
N THR A 140 -53.90 -2.66 25.59
CA THR A 140 -55.00 -1.98 24.88
C THR A 140 -54.69 -0.51 24.59
N THR A 141 -55.17 -0.09 23.45
CA THR A 141 -55.87 1.14 23.07
C THR A 141 -55.18 2.49 22.96
N ALA A 142 -55.38 3.00 21.77
CA ALA A 142 -55.17 4.33 21.24
C ALA A 142 -55.96 5.47 21.90
N THR A 143 -55.44 6.67 21.72
CA THR A 143 -56.13 7.90 21.24
C THR A 143 -55.12 9.06 21.41
N ASP A 144 -54.72 9.69 20.40
CA ASP A 144 -55.13 10.84 19.59
C ASP A 144 -55.06 12.21 20.28
N ALA A 145 -54.40 13.11 19.54
CA ALA A 145 -54.65 14.56 19.40
C ALA A 145 -53.93 15.58 20.30
N SER A 146 -53.00 16.27 19.68
CA SER A 146 -53.00 17.73 19.34
C SER A 146 -52.82 18.81 20.41
N GLU A 147 -52.04 19.77 19.95
CA GLU A 147 -52.05 21.22 20.24
C GLU A 147 -51.16 21.83 21.32
N GLN A 148 -50.20 22.61 20.80
CA GLN A 148 -49.68 23.82 21.46
C GLN A 148 -50.75 24.89 21.62
N PRO A 149 -50.64 25.96 22.45
CA PRO A 149 -49.58 26.96 22.38
C PRO A 149 -49.22 27.75 23.67
N ALA A 150 -48.07 28.35 23.62
CA ALA A 150 -47.55 29.70 23.97
C ALA A 150 -48.04 30.53 25.16
N VAL A 151 -47.07 31.26 25.72
CA VAL A 151 -46.95 32.68 26.10
C VAL A 151 -46.98 33.06 27.58
N ALA A 152 -45.88 33.76 27.92
CA ALA A 152 -45.63 34.97 28.76
C ALA A 152 -45.64 34.85 30.28
N ALA A 153 -44.61 35.22 30.86
CA ALA A 153 -44.05 36.53 31.31
C ALA A 153 -44.25 36.84 32.81
N ASP A 154 -43.22 37.46 33.34
CA ASP A 154 -43.08 38.40 34.44
C ASP A 154 -43.05 37.97 35.89
N GLY A 155 -42.03 38.50 36.55
CA GLY A 155 -42.19 39.03 37.95
C GLY A 155 -40.95 38.87 38.82
N ASP A 156 -40.18 39.95 38.85
CA ASP A 156 -39.28 40.50 39.88
C ASP A 156 -39.43 40.01 41.32
N ALA A 157 -38.28 39.85 42.03
CA ALA A 157 -37.95 40.73 43.15
C ALA A 157 -36.69 40.24 43.91
N ALA A 158 -35.81 41.18 44.11
CA ALA A 158 -34.62 41.15 44.95
C ALA A 158 -34.95 41.09 46.45
N THR A 159 -34.07 40.57 47.28
CA THR A 159 -33.81 41.13 48.63
C THR A 159 -32.43 40.70 49.14
N GLU A 160 -31.76 41.64 49.75
CA GLU A 160 -30.43 41.79 50.25
C GLU A 160 -30.05 40.94 51.49
N MET A 161 -28.74 40.90 51.69
CA MET A 161 -27.84 40.50 52.75
C MET A 161 -28.27 40.81 54.22
N PRO A 162 -27.63 40.31 55.25
CA PRO A 162 -26.32 40.79 55.64
C PRO A 162 -25.32 39.77 56.25
N ALA A 163 -24.06 40.21 56.27
CA ALA A 163 -22.88 39.61 56.83
C ALA A 163 -22.82 39.69 58.34
N THR A 164 -22.10 38.79 59.01
CA THR A 164 -21.37 39.04 60.26
C THR A 164 -20.08 38.21 60.37
N ASP A 165 -19.04 38.92 60.77
CA ASP A 165 -17.68 38.48 61.10
C ASP A 165 -17.60 37.49 62.27
N ALA A 166 -16.54 36.67 62.23
CA ALA A 166 -15.63 36.47 63.36
C ALA A 166 -14.36 35.64 62.95
N ALA A 167 -13.25 36.23 63.25
CA ALA A 167 -11.87 35.71 63.13
C ALA A 167 -11.53 34.70 64.26
N ALA A 168 -10.59 33.78 63.94
CA ALA A 168 -9.40 33.47 64.79
C ALA A 168 -8.55 32.30 64.22
N SER A 169 -7.29 32.65 64.02
CA SER A 169 -6.01 31.91 64.18
C SER A 169 -5.72 30.56 63.56
N ALA A 170 -4.64 30.61 62.76
CA ALA A 170 -3.85 29.52 62.26
C ALA A 170 -3.07 28.71 63.32
N PRO A 171 -2.46 27.51 63.00
CA PRO A 171 -1.06 27.55 62.59
C PRO A 171 -0.68 26.67 61.32
N GLU A 172 0.46 27.12 60.79
CA GLU A 172 1.23 26.52 59.68
C GLU A 172 1.55 25.04 59.83
N THR A 173 1.54 24.31 58.71
CA THR A 173 2.62 23.72 57.94
C THR A 173 2.12 22.56 57.13
N ALA A 174 2.21 22.63 55.85
CA ALA A 174 2.59 21.56 54.91
C ALA A 174 2.46 22.06 53.48
N ALA A 175 3.53 21.88 52.71
CA ALA A 175 3.61 22.25 51.32
C ALA A 175 2.46 21.67 50.50
N ILE A 176 1.61 22.53 50.00
CA ILE A 176 0.57 22.19 49.03
C ILE A 176 1.20 22.32 47.66
N ALA A 177 1.27 21.20 46.97
CA ALA A 177 1.50 21.16 45.56
C ALA A 177 0.50 22.08 44.84
N ALA A 178 1.01 23.01 44.06
CA ALA A 178 0.24 23.97 43.33
C ALA A 178 -0.81 23.27 42.46
N THR A 179 -2.05 23.54 42.72
CA THR A 179 -3.18 23.32 41.77
C THR A 179 -2.84 24.12 40.50
N PRO A 180 -2.80 23.54 39.31
CA PRO A 180 -2.57 24.30 38.11
C PRO A 180 -3.75 25.29 37.96
N ALA A 181 -3.42 26.59 37.98
CA ALA A 181 -4.35 27.67 37.69
C ALA A 181 -5.08 27.33 36.37
N ALA A 182 -6.39 27.42 36.41
CA ALA A 182 -7.19 27.36 35.21
C ALA A 182 -6.61 28.37 34.21
N ASN A 183 -6.02 27.87 33.09
CA ASN A 183 -5.44 28.70 32.07
C ASN A 183 -6.55 29.61 31.50
N GLN A 184 -6.60 30.84 31.97
CA GLN A 184 -7.42 31.87 31.35
C GLN A 184 -6.76 32.17 30.00
N THR A 185 -7.53 31.90 28.93
CA THR A 185 -7.11 32.20 27.56
C THR A 185 -6.77 33.69 27.49
N PRO A 186 -5.62 34.13 26.99
CA PRO A 186 -5.29 35.54 26.95
C PRO A 186 -6.40 36.30 26.20
N ALA A 187 -6.90 37.40 26.79
CA ALA A 187 -7.98 38.19 26.17
C ALA A 187 -7.66 38.66 24.75
N ALA A 188 -6.37 38.84 24.46
CA ALA A 188 -5.88 39.14 23.10
C ALA A 188 -6.14 38.01 22.11
N ALA A 189 -5.93 36.74 22.50
CA ALA A 189 -6.15 35.58 21.65
C ALA A 189 -7.67 35.37 21.39
N GLN A 190 -8.50 35.55 22.40
CA GLN A 190 -9.96 35.49 22.26
C GLN A 190 -10.47 36.56 21.28
N LYS A 191 -9.99 37.81 21.43
CA LYS A 191 -10.34 38.88 20.51
C LYS A 191 -9.86 38.60 19.09
N ALA A 192 -8.64 38.10 18.92
CA ALA A 192 -8.11 37.72 17.60
C ALA A 192 -8.95 36.61 16.94
N MET A 193 -9.45 35.65 17.71
CA MET A 193 -10.35 34.62 17.19
C MET A 193 -11.70 35.20 16.74
N ASP A 194 -12.30 36.08 17.52
CA ASP A 194 -13.56 36.74 17.16
C ASP A 194 -13.40 37.65 15.94
N ASP A 195 -12.32 38.43 15.86
CA ASP A 195 -11.99 39.30 14.72
C ASP A 195 -11.67 38.48 13.45
N PHE A 196 -10.99 37.33 13.57
CA PHE A 196 -10.78 36.39 12.49
C PHE A 196 -12.11 35.86 11.96
N LEU A 197 -12.94 35.29 12.82
CA LEU A 197 -14.23 34.72 12.42
C LEU A 197 -15.16 35.77 11.81
N TYR A 198 -15.17 36.99 12.36
CA TYR A 198 -15.92 38.09 11.80
C TYR A 198 -15.37 38.55 10.46
N GLY A 199 -14.04 38.70 10.35
CA GLY A 199 -13.35 39.13 9.12
C GLY A 199 -13.63 38.23 7.94
N VAL A 200 -13.53 36.91 8.16
CA VAL A 200 -13.84 35.90 7.11
C VAL A 200 -15.31 35.98 6.69
N LEU A 201 -16.25 35.98 7.64
CA LEU A 201 -17.68 35.96 7.34
C LEU A 201 -18.20 37.27 6.75
N ALA A 202 -17.56 38.39 7.09
CA ALA A 202 -17.86 39.73 6.56
C ALA A 202 -17.10 40.08 5.29
N GLY A 203 -16.22 39.18 4.78
CA GLY A 203 -15.40 39.41 3.58
C GLY A 203 -14.25 40.39 3.76
N ARG A 204 -13.87 40.76 5.01
CA ARG A 204 -12.75 41.65 5.35
C ARG A 204 -11.43 40.87 5.41
N LYS A 205 -10.86 40.58 4.23
CA LYS A 205 -9.70 39.71 4.08
C LYS A 205 -8.48 40.13 4.92
N GLU A 206 -8.10 41.37 4.88
CA GLU A 206 -6.93 41.90 5.60
C GLU A 206 -7.05 41.74 7.13
N LEU A 207 -8.24 42.06 7.67
CA LEU A 207 -8.50 41.86 9.09
C LEU A 207 -8.40 40.40 9.47
N ALA A 208 -8.98 39.52 8.65
CA ALA A 208 -8.92 38.09 8.86
C ALA A 208 -7.51 37.53 8.76
N GLN A 209 -6.70 37.95 7.79
CA GLN A 209 -5.32 37.50 7.63
C GLN A 209 -4.42 37.88 8.81
N VAL A 210 -4.46 39.15 9.27
CA VAL A 210 -3.66 39.60 10.43
C VAL A 210 -3.96 38.78 11.67
N ASN A 211 -5.26 38.55 11.94
CA ASN A 211 -5.68 37.80 13.12
C ASN A 211 -5.40 36.29 12.96
N ALA A 212 -5.54 35.72 11.74
CA ALA A 212 -5.16 34.34 11.48
C ALA A 212 -3.68 34.11 11.71
N THR A 213 -2.81 35.00 11.22
CA THR A 213 -1.34 34.90 11.41
C THR A 213 -1.01 34.96 12.91
N PHE A 214 -1.61 35.88 13.68
CA PHE A 214 -1.42 35.92 15.13
C PHE A 214 -1.84 34.62 15.82
N LEU A 215 -3.02 34.09 15.47
CA LEU A 215 -3.51 32.82 16.02
C LEU A 215 -2.65 31.61 15.65
N LEU A 216 -1.93 31.66 14.53
CA LEU A 216 -1.07 30.60 14.06
C LEU A 216 0.36 30.65 14.64
N GLU A 217 0.75 31.73 15.32
CA GLU A 217 2.05 31.82 15.99
C GLU A 217 2.07 30.93 17.25
N PRO A 218 2.88 29.87 17.30
CA PRO A 218 2.90 28.93 18.44
C PRO A 218 3.30 29.59 19.77
N ASN A 219 4.11 30.64 19.70
CA ASN A 219 4.55 31.38 20.88
C ASN A 219 3.48 32.31 21.46
N GLN A 220 2.46 32.65 20.69
CA GLN A 220 1.34 33.51 21.10
C GLN A 220 0.15 32.69 21.58
N VAL A 221 -0.24 31.66 20.82
CA VAL A 221 -1.42 30.85 21.11
C VAL A 221 -1.08 29.36 20.92
N THR A 222 -1.25 28.57 21.97
CA THR A 222 -1.05 27.11 21.89
C THR A 222 -2.25 26.41 21.25
N ASN A 223 -2.06 25.20 20.72
CA ASN A 223 -3.15 24.40 20.18
C ASN A 223 -4.26 24.16 21.21
N GLN A 224 -3.88 23.87 22.46
CA GLN A 224 -4.83 23.68 23.57
C GLN A 224 -5.66 24.92 23.83
N GLN A 225 -5.03 26.10 23.81
CA GLN A 225 -5.74 27.37 23.98
C GLN A 225 -6.73 27.63 22.84
N LEU A 226 -6.33 27.36 21.58
CA LEU A 226 -7.24 27.44 20.43
C LEU A 226 -8.46 26.53 20.61
N ALA A 227 -8.25 25.28 21.00
CA ALA A 227 -9.33 24.34 21.24
C ALA A 227 -10.26 24.78 22.38
N GLN A 228 -9.70 25.25 23.50
CA GLN A 228 -10.47 25.76 24.64
C GLN A 228 -11.30 26.99 24.28
N MET A 229 -10.77 27.92 23.45
CA MET A 229 -11.51 29.09 22.98
C MET A 229 -12.73 28.69 22.15
N ILE A 230 -12.55 27.76 21.22
CA ILE A 230 -13.63 27.32 20.31
C ILE A 230 -14.69 26.55 21.10
N ASP A 231 -14.28 25.62 21.96
CA ASP A 231 -15.20 24.75 22.69
C ASP A 231 -15.88 25.49 23.85
N GLY A 232 -15.14 26.31 24.58
CA GLY A 232 -15.66 27.10 25.71
C GLY A 232 -16.67 28.17 25.30
N ALA A 233 -16.50 28.81 24.16
CA ALA A 233 -17.40 29.81 23.62
C ALA A 233 -18.45 29.23 22.63
N GLY A 234 -18.47 27.92 22.40
CA GLY A 234 -19.38 27.27 21.46
C GLY A 234 -19.20 27.73 19.99
N LEU A 235 -17.98 28.13 19.61
CA LEU A 235 -17.69 28.74 18.29
C LEU A 235 -17.46 27.72 17.15
N GLN A 236 -17.60 26.44 17.40
CA GLN A 236 -17.32 25.39 16.43
C GLN A 236 -18.05 25.56 15.08
N GLU A 237 -19.34 25.87 15.14
CA GLU A 237 -20.13 26.07 13.93
C GLU A 237 -19.72 27.32 13.17
N ARG A 238 -19.33 28.40 13.90
CA ARG A 238 -18.81 29.64 13.29
C ARG A 238 -17.47 29.41 12.63
N LEU A 239 -16.58 28.63 13.23
CA LEU A 239 -15.30 28.24 12.64
C LEU A 239 -15.52 27.40 11.37
N SER A 240 -16.36 26.38 11.41
CA SER A 240 -16.67 25.56 10.23
C SER A 240 -17.30 26.36 9.08
N ARG A 241 -18.12 27.37 9.40
CA ARG A 241 -18.66 28.31 8.40
C ARG A 241 -17.57 29.23 7.84
N ALA A 242 -16.69 29.74 8.68
CA ALA A 242 -15.57 30.58 8.26
C ALA A 242 -14.61 29.82 7.34
N VAL A 243 -14.22 28.58 7.68
CA VAL A 243 -13.39 27.72 6.83
C VAL A 243 -14.03 27.45 5.47
N ARG A 244 -15.35 27.22 5.45
CA ARG A 244 -16.07 27.07 4.16
C ARG A 244 -16.12 28.35 3.35
N ALA A 245 -16.35 29.49 4.01
CA ALA A 245 -16.44 30.80 3.36
C ALA A 245 -15.08 31.26 2.80
N SER A 246 -13.97 30.88 3.44
CA SER A 246 -12.62 31.25 3.01
C SER A 246 -12.14 30.53 1.74
N LYS A 247 -12.77 29.41 1.30
CA LYS A 247 -12.30 28.59 0.16
C LYS A 247 -12.09 29.33 -1.16
N GLY A 248 -12.70 30.50 -1.35
CA GLY A 248 -12.49 31.37 -2.52
C GLY A 248 -11.60 32.59 -2.26
N MET A 249 -10.94 32.69 -1.10
CA MET A 249 -10.24 33.89 -0.66
C MET A 249 -8.72 33.81 -0.77
N GLY A 250 -8.17 32.86 -1.56
CA GLY A 250 -6.72 32.70 -1.78
C GLY A 250 -6.00 32.25 -0.50
N GLU A 251 -4.92 32.95 -0.13
CA GLU A 251 -4.09 32.64 1.05
C GLU A 251 -4.88 32.48 2.36
N LEU A 252 -5.97 33.24 2.52
CA LEU A 252 -6.82 33.15 3.71
C LEU A 252 -7.49 31.77 3.86
N ALA A 253 -7.73 31.06 2.77
CA ALA A 253 -8.26 29.70 2.81
C ALA A 253 -7.29 28.71 3.46
N GLU A 254 -6.01 28.88 3.18
CA GLU A 254 -4.96 28.05 3.77
C GLU A 254 -4.79 28.35 5.27
N LEU A 255 -4.73 29.64 5.64
CA LEU A 255 -4.66 30.06 7.05
C LEU A 255 -5.87 29.56 7.87
N ALA A 256 -7.08 29.66 7.32
CA ALA A 256 -8.28 29.16 7.98
C ALA A 256 -8.25 27.65 8.18
N THR A 257 -7.74 26.90 7.21
CA THR A 257 -7.56 25.44 7.30
C THR A 257 -6.50 25.08 8.35
N GLN A 258 -5.40 25.83 8.41
CA GLN A 258 -4.35 25.63 9.43
C GLN A 258 -4.89 25.88 10.84
N ILE A 259 -5.75 26.89 11.05
CA ILE A 259 -6.42 27.12 12.34
C ILE A 259 -7.30 25.93 12.71
N GLU A 260 -8.11 25.40 11.79
CA GLU A 260 -8.97 24.23 12.03
C GLU A 260 -8.13 22.99 12.40
N VAL A 261 -7.01 22.76 11.72
CA VAL A 261 -6.06 21.69 12.02
C VAL A 261 -5.47 21.87 13.43
N ARG A 262 -5.04 23.08 13.81
CA ARG A 262 -4.49 23.36 15.15
C ARG A 262 -5.54 23.22 16.25
N VAL A 263 -6.79 23.62 16.01
CA VAL A 263 -7.91 23.40 16.95
C VAL A 263 -8.14 21.91 17.17
N SER A 264 -8.13 21.13 16.09
CA SER A 264 -8.29 19.67 16.17
C SER A 264 -7.14 19.01 16.92
N ALA A 265 -5.90 19.45 16.67
CA ALA A 265 -4.72 19.00 17.41
C ALA A 265 -4.82 19.36 18.89
N GLY A 266 -5.26 20.56 19.23
CA GLY A 266 -5.45 20.98 20.61
C GLY A 266 -6.51 20.19 21.37
N ARG A 267 -7.61 19.82 20.72
CA ARG A 267 -8.61 18.91 21.29
C ARG A 267 -8.03 17.55 21.60
N LEU A 268 -7.21 17.04 20.70
CA LEU A 268 -6.53 15.76 20.87
C LEU A 268 -5.56 15.81 22.05
N GLU A 269 -4.73 16.86 22.13
CA GLU A 269 -3.82 17.10 23.26
C GLU A 269 -4.58 17.17 24.58
N LEU A 270 -5.67 17.94 24.63
CA LEU A 270 -6.53 18.07 25.82
C LEU A 270 -7.21 16.75 26.22
N SER A 271 -7.60 15.92 25.24
CA SER A 271 -8.21 14.62 25.55
C SER A 271 -7.24 13.65 26.18
N ARG A 272 -5.94 13.81 25.90
CA ARG A 272 -4.84 12.95 26.37
C ARG A 272 -4.07 13.52 27.56
N ASP A 273 -4.48 14.67 28.06
CA ASP A 273 -3.86 15.30 29.22
C ASP A 273 -4.01 14.41 30.47
N PRO A 274 -2.90 13.94 31.08
CA PRO A 274 -2.94 13.05 32.22
C PRO A 274 -3.73 13.63 33.39
N ALA A 275 -3.63 14.96 33.64
CA ALA A 275 -4.37 15.60 34.72
C ALA A 275 -5.89 15.55 34.53
N ARG A 276 -6.36 15.70 33.29
CA ARG A 276 -7.78 15.57 32.96
C ARG A 276 -8.25 14.11 33.05
N ILE A 277 -7.42 13.16 32.66
CA ILE A 277 -7.71 11.74 32.80
C ILE A 277 -7.82 11.36 34.27
N ASP A 278 -6.87 11.77 35.10
CA ASP A 278 -6.89 11.49 36.57
C ASP A 278 -8.12 12.14 37.24
N ALA A 279 -8.44 13.38 36.90
CA ALA A 279 -9.66 14.03 37.37
C ALA A 279 -10.94 13.27 36.96
N ALA A 280 -10.98 12.75 35.73
CA ALA A 280 -12.10 11.92 35.24
C ALA A 280 -12.20 10.59 36.01
N ILE A 281 -11.09 9.96 36.37
CA ILE A 281 -11.10 8.74 37.22
C ILE A 281 -11.74 9.02 38.58
N ILE A 282 -11.41 10.15 39.24
CA ILE A 282 -12.04 10.55 40.50
C ILE A 282 -13.54 10.77 40.31
N GLN A 283 -13.95 11.43 39.19
CA GLN A 283 -15.36 11.70 38.90
C GLN A 283 -16.16 10.43 38.57
N LEU A 284 -15.54 9.35 38.11
CA LEU A 284 -16.19 8.05 37.93
C LEU A 284 -16.78 7.53 39.26
N GLY A 285 -16.20 7.89 40.40
CA GLY A 285 -16.71 7.61 41.75
C GLY A 285 -17.90 8.47 42.17
N GLY A 286 -18.21 9.57 41.47
CA GLY A 286 -19.14 10.60 41.86
C GLY A 286 -20.61 10.33 41.52
N THR A 287 -21.38 11.41 41.38
CA THR A 287 -22.81 11.37 40.99
C THR A 287 -23.03 10.87 39.56
N MET A 288 -24.22 10.45 39.20
CA MET A 288 -24.57 9.96 37.85
C MET A 288 -24.16 10.92 36.72
N ARG A 289 -24.32 12.23 36.93
CA ARG A 289 -23.89 13.23 35.93
C ARG A 289 -22.37 13.28 35.80
N GLN A 290 -21.66 13.26 36.91
CA GLN A 290 -20.18 13.24 36.94
C GLN A 290 -19.66 11.96 36.30
N GLN A 291 -20.25 10.81 36.55
CA GLN A 291 -19.93 9.54 35.95
C GLN A 291 -20.07 9.58 34.42
N SER A 292 -21.19 10.08 33.90
CA SER A 292 -21.44 10.20 32.47
C SER A 292 -20.41 11.11 31.79
N MET A 293 -20.09 12.26 32.39
CA MET A 293 -19.08 13.20 31.89
C MET A 293 -17.68 12.55 31.93
N ALA A 294 -17.31 11.93 33.05
CA ALA A 294 -16.04 11.22 33.20
C ALA A 294 -15.86 10.12 32.18
N LYS A 295 -16.89 9.31 32.00
CA LYS A 295 -16.91 8.23 30.99
C LYS A 295 -16.68 8.77 29.59
N SER A 296 -17.38 9.84 29.18
CA SER A 296 -17.19 10.49 27.89
C SER A 296 -15.76 11.02 27.71
N THR A 297 -15.17 11.62 28.75
CA THR A 297 -13.78 12.11 28.73
C THR A 297 -12.80 10.96 28.56
N LEU A 298 -12.97 9.86 29.29
CA LEU A 298 -12.07 8.69 29.23
C LEU A 298 -12.19 7.94 27.90
N ILE A 299 -13.40 7.84 27.34
CA ILE A 299 -13.61 7.27 26.00
C ILE A 299 -12.92 8.14 24.94
N ALA A 300 -13.03 9.46 25.03
CA ALA A 300 -12.36 10.39 24.13
C ALA A 300 -10.81 10.31 24.23
N ALA A 301 -10.26 10.05 25.40
CA ALA A 301 -8.83 9.81 25.61
C ALA A 301 -8.36 8.47 25.00
N GLY A 302 -9.26 7.53 24.80
CA GLY A 302 -8.98 6.23 24.17
C GLY A 302 -7.94 5.41 24.94
N SER A 303 -6.92 4.90 24.23
CA SER A 303 -5.86 4.08 24.83
C SER A 303 -5.05 4.82 25.92
N TYR A 304 -4.98 6.15 25.87
CA TYR A 304 -4.25 6.95 26.87
C TYR A 304 -4.91 6.92 28.26
N ALA A 305 -6.22 6.66 28.34
CA ALA A 305 -6.91 6.49 29.62
C ALA A 305 -6.64 5.13 30.28
N VAL A 306 -6.17 4.13 29.53
CA VAL A 306 -6.05 2.76 30.02
C VAL A 306 -5.11 2.62 31.21
N PRO A 307 -3.92 3.23 31.29
CA PRO A 307 -3.05 3.14 32.45
C PRO A 307 -3.72 3.62 33.74
N ALA A 308 -4.47 4.73 33.72
CA ALA A 308 -5.19 5.25 34.86
C ALA A 308 -6.40 4.36 35.23
N LEU A 309 -7.12 3.84 34.25
CA LEU A 309 -8.22 2.90 34.45
C LEU A 309 -7.75 1.55 35.01
N LEU A 310 -6.56 1.06 34.63
CA LEU A 310 -5.96 -0.15 35.23
C LEU A 310 -5.67 0.03 36.71
N LYS A 311 -5.14 1.21 37.11
CA LYS A 311 -4.94 1.51 38.54
C LYS A 311 -6.27 1.47 39.33
N ALA A 312 -7.34 2.01 38.73
CA ALA A 312 -8.67 1.98 39.31
C ALA A 312 -9.27 0.57 39.34
N LEU A 313 -9.03 -0.23 38.29
CA LEU A 313 -9.49 -1.64 38.19
C LEU A 313 -8.82 -2.53 39.23
N PHE A 314 -7.55 -2.27 39.58
CA PHE A 314 -6.78 -3.07 40.51
C PHE A 314 -6.89 -2.58 41.98
N ASP A 315 -7.55 -1.44 42.22
CA ASP A 315 -7.80 -0.96 43.59
C ASP A 315 -8.93 -1.75 44.27
N THR A 316 -8.58 -2.79 45.01
CA THR A 316 -9.54 -3.66 45.72
C THR A 316 -10.31 -2.96 46.86
N ARG A 317 -9.91 -1.76 47.28
CA ARG A 317 -10.56 -0.98 48.31
C ARG A 317 -11.86 -0.32 47.85
N ASN A 318 -12.06 -0.17 46.53
CA ASN A 318 -13.25 0.47 45.96
C ASN A 318 -13.90 -0.41 44.86
N PRO A 319 -14.74 -1.41 45.26
CA PRO A 319 -15.35 -2.31 44.30
C PRO A 319 -16.29 -1.64 43.27
N GLN A 320 -16.90 -0.51 43.64
CA GLN A 320 -17.74 0.25 42.71
C GLN A 320 -16.90 0.93 41.64
N LEU A 321 -15.74 1.49 41.97
CA LEU A 321 -14.85 2.10 41.01
C LEU A 321 -14.23 1.03 40.10
N GLN A 322 -13.87 -0.17 40.65
CA GLN A 322 -13.44 -1.30 39.82
C GLN A 322 -14.45 -1.67 38.76
N LEU A 323 -15.74 -1.80 39.14
CA LEU A 323 -16.82 -2.13 38.18
C LEU A 323 -16.96 -1.06 37.10
N ARG A 324 -16.91 0.21 37.46
CA ARG A 324 -17.03 1.32 36.50
C ARG A 324 -15.82 1.44 35.60
N ALA A 325 -14.63 1.23 36.15
CA ALA A 325 -13.39 1.16 35.34
C ALA A 325 -13.42 0.03 34.34
N SER A 326 -13.88 -1.16 34.74
CA SER A 326 -14.07 -2.33 33.84
C SER A 326 -15.05 -2.01 32.71
N GLN A 327 -16.22 -1.40 33.03
CA GLN A 327 -17.19 -1.00 32.02
C GLN A 327 -16.63 0.08 31.09
N THR A 328 -15.90 1.08 31.63
CA THR A 328 -15.30 2.14 30.80
C THR A 328 -14.22 1.59 29.86
N LEU A 329 -13.39 0.63 30.32
CA LEU A 329 -12.43 -0.06 29.48
C LEU A 329 -13.12 -0.83 28.33
N ALA A 330 -14.24 -1.48 28.63
CA ALA A 330 -15.03 -2.18 27.61
C ALA A 330 -15.64 -1.18 26.59
N ASP A 331 -16.09 0.00 27.05
CA ASP A 331 -16.66 1.04 26.17
C ASP A 331 -15.60 1.77 25.34
N ILE A 332 -14.36 1.91 25.80
CA ILE A 332 -13.21 2.36 24.97
C ILE A 332 -13.01 1.38 23.80
N GLY A 333 -13.35 0.12 24.00
CA GLY A 333 -13.37 -0.89 22.97
C GLY A 333 -11.99 -1.21 22.42
N ARG A 334 -11.85 -1.20 21.09
CA ARG A 334 -10.62 -1.59 20.40
C ARG A 334 -9.37 -0.84 20.90
N GLY A 335 -9.51 0.42 21.27
CA GLY A 335 -8.39 1.24 21.81
C GLY A 335 -7.78 0.70 23.10
N ALA A 336 -8.57 -0.03 23.91
CA ALA A 336 -8.09 -0.60 25.17
C ALA A 336 -7.40 -1.97 24.98
N VAL A 337 -7.58 -2.66 23.85
CA VAL A 337 -7.14 -4.06 23.67
C VAL A 337 -5.63 -4.22 23.81
N LEU A 338 -4.84 -3.47 23.06
CA LEU A 338 -3.38 -3.61 23.09
C LEU A 338 -2.77 -3.32 24.48
N PRO A 339 -3.09 -2.18 25.16
CA PRO A 339 -2.57 -1.96 26.50
C PRO A 339 -3.00 -3.04 27.51
N LEU A 340 -4.25 -3.57 27.41
CA LEU A 340 -4.71 -4.69 28.22
C LEU A 340 -3.92 -5.99 27.92
N CYS A 341 -3.64 -6.27 26.67
CA CYS A 341 -2.85 -7.43 26.27
C CYS A 341 -1.39 -7.33 26.76
N VAL A 342 -0.81 -6.13 26.71
CA VAL A 342 0.58 -5.91 27.14
C VAL A 342 0.75 -6.15 28.64
N ILE A 343 -0.17 -5.68 29.48
CA ILE A 343 -0.07 -5.86 30.94
C ILE A 343 -0.45 -7.27 31.39
N LEU A 344 -1.26 -7.99 30.64
CA LEU A 344 -1.83 -9.29 30.99
C LEU A 344 -0.82 -10.29 31.54
N PRO A 345 0.40 -10.51 30.96
CA PRO A 345 1.34 -11.51 31.47
C PRO A 345 1.94 -11.19 32.85
N THR A 346 1.95 -9.92 33.26
CA THR A 346 2.58 -9.46 34.53
C THR A 346 1.58 -9.21 35.64
N SER A 347 0.28 -9.27 35.34
CA SER A 347 -0.82 -9.06 36.28
C SER A 347 -1.00 -10.28 37.20
N SER A 348 -1.57 -10.08 38.40
CA SER A 348 -1.95 -11.17 39.32
C SER A 348 -3.05 -12.05 38.71
N PRO A 349 -3.24 -13.29 39.15
CA PRO A 349 -4.26 -14.18 38.59
C PRO A 349 -5.69 -13.60 38.59
N GLN A 350 -6.06 -12.86 39.62
CA GLN A 350 -7.35 -12.20 39.71
C GLN A 350 -7.49 -11.06 38.71
N GLU A 351 -6.48 -10.27 38.54
CA GLU A 351 -6.41 -9.20 37.51
C GLU A 351 -6.42 -9.77 36.11
N GLN A 352 -5.71 -10.87 35.86
CA GLN A 352 -5.72 -11.56 34.57
C GLN A 352 -7.14 -12.02 34.20
N VAL A 353 -7.91 -12.57 35.15
CA VAL A 353 -9.32 -12.94 34.92
C VAL A 353 -10.16 -11.71 34.58
N ALA A 354 -9.98 -10.60 35.33
CA ALA A 354 -10.70 -9.36 35.05
C ALA A 354 -10.40 -8.81 33.65
N ILE A 355 -9.12 -8.80 33.26
CA ILE A 355 -8.69 -8.36 31.93
C ILE A 355 -9.28 -9.28 30.84
N CYS A 356 -9.22 -10.61 31.01
CA CYS A 356 -9.80 -11.55 30.05
C CYS A 356 -11.30 -11.33 29.87
N ASN A 357 -12.03 -11.04 30.95
CA ASN A 357 -13.46 -10.75 30.89
C ASN A 357 -13.75 -9.45 30.14
N ILE A 358 -12.96 -8.38 30.36
CA ILE A 358 -13.09 -7.12 29.60
C ILE A 358 -12.83 -7.37 28.11
N ILE A 359 -11.76 -8.10 27.77
CA ILE A 359 -11.43 -8.45 26.38
C ILE A 359 -12.55 -9.29 25.75
N THR A 360 -13.21 -10.16 26.51
CA THR A 360 -14.38 -10.94 26.05
C THR A 360 -15.53 -10.03 25.64
N VAL A 361 -15.79 -8.97 26.41
CA VAL A 361 -16.85 -7.99 26.09
C VAL A 361 -16.47 -7.16 24.86
N ILE A 362 -15.20 -6.73 24.76
CA ILE A 362 -14.72 -5.95 23.59
C ILE A 362 -14.77 -6.80 22.31
N HIS A 363 -14.62 -8.10 22.40
CA HIS A 363 -14.74 -9.04 21.28
C HIS A 363 -13.77 -8.78 20.13
N SER A 364 -12.51 -8.43 20.41
CA SER A 364 -11.49 -8.07 19.41
C SER A 364 -10.50 -9.20 19.16
N LYS A 365 -10.44 -9.70 17.93
CA LYS A 365 -9.49 -10.74 17.50
C LYS A 365 -8.02 -10.35 17.66
N LEU A 366 -7.73 -9.07 17.81
CA LEU A 366 -6.36 -8.58 18.09
C LEU A 366 -5.76 -9.21 19.35
N ALA A 367 -6.59 -9.52 20.35
CA ALA A 367 -6.15 -10.12 21.61
C ALA A 367 -5.86 -11.63 21.52
N ALA A 368 -6.26 -12.29 20.44
CA ALA A 368 -6.22 -13.74 20.36
C ALA A 368 -4.83 -14.37 20.65
N PRO A 369 -3.71 -13.85 20.09
CA PRO A 369 -2.38 -14.41 20.38
C PRO A 369 -1.99 -14.28 21.86
N TRP A 370 -2.29 -13.14 22.49
CA TRP A 370 -2.01 -12.94 23.93
C TRP A 370 -2.86 -13.83 24.82
N LEU A 371 -4.13 -14.02 24.49
CA LEU A 371 -5.01 -14.96 25.20
C LEU A 371 -4.52 -16.41 25.04
N ALA A 372 -4.09 -16.83 23.87
CA ALA A 372 -3.50 -18.15 23.65
C ALA A 372 -2.21 -18.32 24.46
N LYS A 373 -1.34 -17.32 24.49
CA LYS A 373 -0.14 -17.27 25.34
C LYS A 373 -0.50 -17.40 26.83
N THR A 374 -1.58 -16.73 27.27
CA THR A 374 -2.08 -16.79 28.64
C THR A 374 -2.60 -18.18 28.98
N VAL A 375 -3.34 -18.83 28.09
CA VAL A 375 -3.81 -20.23 28.27
C VAL A 375 -2.63 -21.17 28.44
N ARG A 376 -1.57 -21.01 27.68
CA ARG A 376 -0.37 -21.86 27.72
C ARG A 376 0.47 -21.62 28.99
N LEU A 377 0.67 -20.36 29.39
CA LEU A 377 1.60 -19.99 30.47
C LEU A 377 0.99 -20.01 31.87
N SER A 378 -0.34 -19.78 31.98
CA SER A 378 -0.96 -19.68 33.29
C SER A 378 -1.03 -21.01 34.01
N THR A 379 -0.63 -21.03 35.28
CA THR A 379 -0.77 -22.17 36.20
C THR A 379 -2.15 -22.24 36.80
N THR A 380 -2.90 -21.14 36.87
CA THR A 380 -4.21 -21.03 37.52
C THR A 380 -5.34 -21.44 36.56
N SER A 381 -6.23 -22.34 37.03
CA SER A 381 -7.38 -22.83 36.24
C SER A 381 -8.32 -21.71 35.81
N ASP A 382 -8.59 -20.77 36.70
CA ASP A 382 -9.57 -19.69 36.46
C ASP A 382 -9.11 -18.77 35.35
N VAL A 383 -7.81 -18.44 35.33
CA VAL A 383 -7.20 -17.64 34.25
C VAL A 383 -7.26 -18.37 32.91
N ARG A 384 -6.89 -19.69 32.90
CA ARG A 384 -7.01 -20.49 31.67
C ARG A 384 -8.42 -20.55 31.14
N ASN A 385 -9.40 -20.72 32.04
CA ASN A 385 -10.83 -20.79 31.70
C ASN A 385 -11.34 -19.43 31.15
N ALA A 386 -10.97 -18.31 31.79
CA ALA A 386 -11.32 -16.97 31.33
C ALA A 386 -10.73 -16.67 29.94
N ALA A 387 -9.43 -16.93 29.74
CA ALA A 387 -8.77 -16.73 28.45
C ALA A 387 -9.34 -17.65 27.36
N SER A 388 -9.62 -18.93 27.69
CA SER A 388 -10.26 -19.87 26.74
C SER A 388 -11.69 -19.48 26.40
N THR A 389 -12.42 -18.87 27.34
CA THR A 389 -13.76 -18.33 27.08
C THR A 389 -13.71 -17.15 26.15
N ALA A 390 -12.75 -16.23 26.36
CA ALA A 390 -12.51 -15.10 25.46
C ALA A 390 -12.17 -15.57 24.02
N LEU A 391 -11.29 -16.57 23.88
CA LEU A 391 -10.95 -17.13 22.56
C LEU A 391 -12.16 -17.80 21.88
N ARG A 392 -12.97 -18.53 22.63
CA ARG A 392 -14.19 -19.16 22.08
C ARG A 392 -15.23 -18.12 21.65
N SER A 393 -15.39 -17.02 22.41
CA SER A 393 -16.29 -15.95 22.02
C SER A 393 -15.91 -15.30 20.68
N MET A 394 -14.62 -15.27 20.37
CA MET A 394 -14.08 -14.72 19.12
C MET A 394 -14.03 -15.73 17.95
N ASN A 395 -14.56 -16.97 18.14
CA ASN A 395 -14.47 -18.08 17.19
C ASN A 395 -13.02 -18.45 16.81
N VAL A 396 -12.09 -18.36 17.77
CA VAL A 396 -10.65 -18.66 17.58
C VAL A 396 -10.24 -19.91 18.38
N ALA A 397 -11.17 -20.75 18.74
CA ALA A 397 -10.89 -21.99 19.47
C ALA A 397 -10.07 -22.97 18.60
N ASN A 398 -9.05 -23.62 19.22
CA ASN A 398 -8.19 -24.64 18.60
C ASN A 398 -7.22 -24.14 17.51
N VAL A 399 -6.88 -22.86 17.47
CA VAL A 399 -5.85 -22.34 16.55
C VAL A 399 -4.48 -22.41 17.22
N ASN A 400 -3.45 -22.81 16.47
CA ASN A 400 -2.06 -22.82 16.94
C ASN A 400 -1.59 -21.39 17.30
N GLU A 401 -0.98 -21.23 18.47
CA GLU A 401 -0.46 -19.94 18.96
C GLU A 401 0.54 -19.30 17.97
N VAL A 402 1.44 -20.12 17.37
CA VAL A 402 2.40 -19.64 16.35
C VAL A 402 1.66 -19.07 15.15
N ALA A 403 0.62 -19.75 14.68
CA ALA A 403 -0.18 -19.27 13.56
C ALA A 403 -0.93 -17.96 13.89
N LEU A 404 -1.42 -17.80 15.12
CA LEU A 404 -2.06 -16.56 15.56
C LEU A 404 -1.08 -15.37 15.54
N TRP A 405 0.14 -15.59 16.06
CA TRP A 405 1.18 -14.55 16.04
C TRP A 405 1.63 -14.22 14.63
N SER A 406 1.85 -15.22 13.76
CA SER A 406 2.24 -15.03 12.37
C SER A 406 1.16 -14.30 11.57
N THR A 407 -0.11 -14.67 11.76
CA THR A 407 -1.23 -14.00 11.11
C THR A 407 -1.32 -12.53 11.54
N LEU A 408 -1.23 -12.27 12.85
CA LEU A 408 -1.28 -10.89 13.34
C LEU A 408 -0.07 -10.06 12.86
N ALA A 409 1.12 -10.66 12.80
CA ALA A 409 2.30 -10.02 12.23
C ALA A 409 2.07 -9.62 10.77
N ARG A 410 1.50 -10.54 9.97
CA ARG A 410 1.14 -10.29 8.58
C ARG A 410 0.08 -9.20 8.46
N ASP A 411 -0.95 -9.23 9.28
CA ASP A 411 -2.01 -8.22 9.26
C ASP A 411 -1.46 -6.82 9.54
N TYR A 412 -0.56 -6.66 10.51
CA TYR A 412 0.13 -5.39 10.76
C TYR A 412 1.02 -4.96 9.61
N PHE A 413 1.69 -5.90 8.95
CA PHE A 413 2.57 -5.61 7.82
C PHE A 413 1.78 -5.22 6.57
N VAL A 414 0.69 -5.92 6.23
CA VAL A 414 -0.10 -5.76 5.00
C VAL A 414 -1.20 -4.71 5.16
N SER A 415 -1.97 -4.79 6.25
CA SER A 415 -3.21 -4.01 6.45
C SER A 415 -3.01 -2.88 7.46
N ARG A 416 -1.95 -2.08 7.30
CA ARG A 416 -1.51 -1.02 8.22
C ARG A 416 -2.65 -0.13 8.72
N ASP A 417 -3.40 0.47 7.79
CA ASP A 417 -4.44 1.45 8.12
C ASP A 417 -5.58 0.85 8.95
N ALA A 418 -5.93 -0.41 8.67
CA ALA A 418 -7.00 -1.10 9.37
C ALA A 418 -6.65 -1.41 10.84
N LEU A 419 -5.36 -1.59 11.16
CA LEU A 419 -4.87 -1.91 12.50
C LEU A 419 -4.29 -0.72 13.25
N THR A 420 -4.11 0.41 12.60
CA THR A 420 -3.62 1.65 13.21
C THR A 420 -4.70 2.21 14.15
N PRO A 421 -4.38 2.45 15.44
CA PRO A 421 -5.36 2.98 16.39
C PRO A 421 -5.91 4.34 16.02
N TYR A 422 -5.07 5.23 15.51
CA TYR A 422 -5.39 6.61 15.17
C TYR A 422 -4.93 6.94 13.74
N PRO A 423 -5.65 6.46 12.69
CA PRO A 423 -5.16 6.50 11.31
C PRO A 423 -5.02 7.91 10.71
N GLY A 424 -5.60 8.94 11.35
CA GLY A 424 -5.47 10.35 10.91
C GLY A 424 -4.34 11.12 11.59
N GLU A 425 -3.56 10.48 12.47
CA GLU A 425 -2.51 11.13 13.23
C GLU A 425 -1.13 10.80 12.69
N SER A 426 -0.18 11.72 12.83
CA SER A 426 1.21 11.50 12.43
C SER A 426 1.98 10.59 13.38
N GLN A 427 1.44 10.34 14.58
CA GLN A 427 2.08 9.55 15.63
C GLN A 427 1.12 8.53 16.21
N GLN A 428 1.66 7.39 16.60
CA GLN A 428 0.96 6.29 17.25
C GLN A 428 1.62 5.91 18.56
N VAL A 429 0.92 5.12 19.36
CA VAL A 429 1.42 4.64 20.65
C VAL A 429 1.69 3.14 20.59
N VAL A 430 2.90 2.75 20.91
CA VAL A 430 3.30 1.37 21.23
C VAL A 430 3.41 1.26 22.75
N TRP A 431 2.72 0.30 23.33
CA TRP A 431 2.71 0.09 24.77
C TRP A 431 3.86 -0.83 25.20
N SER A 432 4.50 -0.49 26.31
CA SER A 432 5.55 -1.30 26.92
C SER A 432 5.29 -1.46 28.42
N ILE A 433 5.74 -2.56 29.00
CA ILE A 433 5.64 -2.82 30.43
C ILE A 433 6.71 -1.98 31.14
N GLU A 434 6.31 -1.21 32.15
CA GLU A 434 7.19 -0.50 33.06
C GLU A 434 7.39 -1.31 34.35
N SER A 435 6.29 -1.85 34.87
CA SER A 435 6.27 -2.69 36.08
C SER A 435 5.08 -3.66 36.00
N SER A 436 4.92 -4.53 37.02
CA SER A 436 3.82 -5.48 37.09
C SER A 436 2.42 -4.87 36.99
N HIS A 437 2.27 -3.59 37.29
CA HIS A 437 0.97 -2.87 37.31
C HIS A 437 0.98 -1.60 36.47
N SER A 438 2.06 -1.32 35.74
CA SER A 438 2.19 -0.08 34.98
C SER A 438 2.71 -0.34 33.55
N ILE A 439 2.11 0.38 32.63
CA ILE A 439 2.51 0.41 31.23
C ILE A 439 2.83 1.84 30.81
N LEU A 440 3.82 1.99 29.94
CA LEU A 440 4.23 3.28 29.38
C LEU A 440 3.94 3.36 27.89
N PRO A 441 3.47 4.52 27.44
CA PRO A 441 3.33 4.80 26.02
C PRO A 441 4.69 5.17 25.40
N LYS A 442 5.08 4.48 24.34
CA LYS A 442 6.18 4.87 23.47
C LYS A 442 5.62 5.45 22.19
N ILE A 443 5.86 6.73 21.95
CA ILE A 443 5.38 7.40 20.73
C ILE A 443 6.27 7.02 19.56
N VAL A 444 5.64 6.63 18.44
CA VAL A 444 6.31 6.27 17.20
C VAL A 444 5.58 6.92 16.02
N PRO A 445 6.29 7.25 14.92
CA PRO A 445 5.63 7.72 13.70
C PRO A 445 4.61 6.71 13.17
N THR A 446 3.48 7.20 12.65
CA THR A 446 2.42 6.36 12.09
C THR A 446 2.93 5.49 10.93
N GLU A 447 3.87 6.02 10.15
CA GLU A 447 4.45 5.34 8.99
C GLU A 447 5.16 4.02 9.35
N ILE A 448 5.77 3.94 10.52
CA ILE A 448 6.51 2.75 10.97
C ILE A 448 5.79 1.95 12.05
N TYR A 449 4.64 2.42 12.54
CA TYR A 449 3.89 1.75 13.61
C TYR A 449 3.55 0.29 13.25
N GLY A 450 3.00 0.07 12.05
CA GLY A 450 2.64 -1.27 11.58
C GLY A 450 3.85 -2.20 11.51
N ASP A 451 5.00 -1.68 11.08
CA ASP A 451 6.25 -2.46 11.01
C ASP A 451 6.75 -2.86 12.40
N ILE A 452 6.74 -1.92 13.36
CA ILE A 452 7.15 -2.21 14.74
C ILE A 452 6.26 -3.30 15.34
N MET A 453 4.94 -3.19 15.16
CA MET A 453 3.99 -4.20 15.66
C MET A 453 4.14 -5.53 14.95
N ALA A 454 4.35 -5.54 13.63
CA ALA A 454 4.63 -6.74 12.85
C ALA A 454 5.90 -7.46 13.35
N MET A 455 6.98 -6.69 13.58
CA MET A 455 8.23 -7.25 14.13
C MET A 455 8.02 -7.86 15.51
N GLN A 456 7.29 -7.20 16.41
CA GLN A 456 7.00 -7.73 17.76
C GLN A 456 6.21 -9.04 17.70
N CYS A 457 5.15 -9.09 16.88
CA CYS A 457 4.35 -10.30 16.70
C CYS A 457 5.16 -11.44 16.06
N ALA A 458 5.96 -11.13 15.04
CA ALA A 458 6.84 -12.10 14.39
C ALA A 458 7.90 -12.66 15.35
N GLN A 459 8.46 -11.83 16.23
CA GLN A 459 9.38 -12.30 17.28
C GLN A 459 8.72 -13.29 18.23
N GLU A 460 7.48 -13.06 18.64
CA GLU A 460 6.75 -14.01 19.49
C GLU A 460 6.50 -15.33 18.77
N ALA A 461 6.16 -15.31 17.48
CA ALA A 461 6.03 -16.53 16.66
C ALA A 461 7.35 -17.31 16.59
N MET A 462 8.48 -16.64 16.33
CA MET A 462 9.82 -17.24 16.25
C MET A 462 10.35 -17.76 17.61
N ARG A 463 9.93 -17.13 18.72
CA ARG A 463 10.26 -17.64 20.08
C ARG A 463 9.55 -18.96 20.37
N LEU A 464 8.38 -19.17 19.82
CA LEU A 464 7.60 -20.39 20.00
C LEU A 464 8.04 -21.50 19.05
N ASP A 465 8.35 -21.15 17.83
CA ASP A 465 8.84 -22.05 16.80
C ASP A 465 10.03 -21.42 16.06
N PRO A 466 11.27 -21.85 16.33
CA PRO A 466 12.46 -21.37 15.62
C PRO A 466 12.40 -21.60 14.10
N ASN A 467 11.54 -22.48 13.63
CA ASN A 467 11.35 -22.76 12.20
C ASN A 467 10.15 -21.99 11.60
N ALA A 468 9.62 -20.98 12.29
CA ALA A 468 8.55 -20.12 11.77
C ALA A 468 9.06 -19.23 10.63
N GLU A 469 9.23 -19.81 9.43
CA GLU A 469 9.77 -19.14 8.24
C GLU A 469 8.96 -17.90 7.84
N GLU A 470 7.64 -17.94 8.00
CA GLU A 470 6.77 -16.81 7.74
C GLU A 470 7.04 -15.67 8.74
N GLY A 471 7.21 -16.00 10.03
CA GLY A 471 7.58 -15.04 11.06
C GLY A 471 8.89 -14.34 10.73
N LEU A 472 9.92 -15.11 10.33
CA LEU A 472 11.21 -14.55 9.95
C LEU A 472 11.10 -13.62 8.73
N SER A 473 10.38 -14.02 7.70
CA SER A 473 10.23 -13.19 6.50
C SER A 473 9.49 -11.89 6.76
N ILE A 474 8.44 -11.90 7.59
CA ILE A 474 7.72 -10.69 7.99
C ILE A 474 8.62 -9.79 8.85
N TYR A 475 9.37 -10.37 9.80
CA TYR A 475 10.33 -9.62 10.63
C TYR A 475 11.36 -8.89 9.79
N LEU A 476 11.96 -9.58 8.82
CA LEU A 476 12.94 -9.01 7.90
C LEU A 476 12.32 -7.92 7.01
N ALA A 477 11.15 -8.19 6.44
CA ALA A 477 10.45 -7.25 5.58
C ALA A 477 10.08 -5.96 6.32
N ALA A 478 9.51 -6.07 7.51
CA ALA A 478 9.13 -4.94 8.35
C ALA A 478 10.37 -4.17 8.84
N GLY A 479 11.43 -4.87 9.23
CA GLY A 479 12.67 -4.25 9.67
C GLY A 479 13.41 -3.50 8.57
N LEU A 480 13.44 -4.05 7.35
CA LEU A 480 14.03 -3.39 6.17
C LEU A 480 13.22 -2.15 5.77
N ARG A 481 11.88 -2.23 5.85
CA ARG A 481 11.00 -1.12 5.47
C ARG A 481 11.05 0.03 6.47
N SER A 482 11.06 -0.26 7.76
CA SER A 482 11.13 0.75 8.83
C SER A 482 12.55 1.24 9.11
N GLN A 483 13.58 0.64 8.50
CA GLN A 483 14.99 0.90 8.78
C GLN A 483 15.33 0.85 10.28
N THR A 484 14.66 -0.05 11.01
CA THR A 484 14.81 -0.18 12.45
C THR A 484 16.18 -0.77 12.78
N PRO A 485 17.06 -0.05 13.52
CA PRO A 485 18.36 -0.59 13.89
C PRO A 485 18.21 -1.70 14.94
N LEU A 486 18.98 -2.76 14.77
CA LEU A 486 19.13 -3.79 15.80
C LEU A 486 20.23 -3.40 16.77
N ALA A 487 19.85 -3.22 18.04
CA ALA A 487 20.82 -2.94 19.09
C ALA A 487 21.67 -4.18 19.38
N LYS A 488 22.98 -4.06 19.23
CA LYS A 488 23.98 -5.00 19.74
C LYS A 488 24.67 -4.41 20.95
N SER A 489 25.26 -5.26 21.78
CA SER A 489 26.03 -4.86 22.96
C SER A 489 27.26 -3.99 22.64
N ASP A 490 27.74 -4.01 21.39
CA ASP A 490 28.97 -3.39 20.90
C ASP A 490 28.79 -2.53 19.63
N GLY A 491 27.56 -2.30 19.19
CA GLY A 491 27.25 -1.50 18.00
C GLY A 491 25.95 -1.89 17.33
N THR A 492 25.55 -1.08 16.36
CA THR A 492 24.35 -1.31 15.54
C THR A 492 24.66 -2.31 14.44
N PHE A 493 23.89 -3.39 14.40
CA PHE A 493 23.89 -4.33 13.26
C PHE A 493 22.78 -3.93 12.30
N SER A 494 23.08 -3.76 11.02
CA SER A 494 22.07 -3.33 10.07
C SER A 494 21.08 -4.46 9.77
N MET A 495 19.83 -4.13 9.59
CA MET A 495 18.80 -5.09 9.16
C MET A 495 19.15 -5.72 7.80
N GLU A 496 19.81 -4.98 6.94
CA GLU A 496 20.30 -5.48 5.64
C GLU A 496 21.30 -6.62 5.82
N SER A 497 22.24 -6.51 6.76
CA SER A 497 23.19 -7.59 7.05
C SER A 497 22.49 -8.85 7.56
N VAL A 498 21.44 -8.70 8.37
CA VAL A 498 20.62 -9.82 8.84
C VAL A 498 19.86 -10.47 7.69
N ALA A 499 19.25 -9.66 6.82
CA ALA A 499 18.52 -10.15 5.66
C ALA A 499 19.43 -10.89 4.68
N LEU A 500 20.66 -10.42 4.47
CA LEU A 500 21.68 -11.15 3.69
C LEU A 500 22.05 -12.48 4.35
N ALA A 501 22.28 -12.49 5.66
CA ALA A 501 22.63 -13.71 6.41
C ALA A 501 21.48 -14.73 6.42
N ALA A 502 20.22 -14.29 6.31
CA ALA A 502 19.06 -15.15 6.21
C ALA A 502 18.97 -15.93 4.88
N GLY A 503 19.71 -15.50 3.86
CA GLY A 503 19.86 -16.20 2.58
C GLY A 503 18.73 -15.99 1.58
N SER A 504 18.88 -16.65 0.43
CA SER A 504 18.03 -16.45 -0.75
C SER A 504 16.56 -16.87 -0.55
N ALA A 505 16.31 -17.95 0.19
CA ALA A 505 14.94 -18.42 0.44
C ALA A 505 14.12 -17.36 1.22
N GLN A 506 14.73 -16.69 2.20
CA GLN A 506 14.06 -15.62 2.93
C GLN A 506 13.96 -14.34 2.09
N ALA A 507 14.99 -14.02 1.29
CA ALA A 507 14.94 -12.90 0.37
C ALA A 507 13.81 -13.03 -0.67
N GLU A 508 13.55 -14.25 -1.17
CA GLU A 508 12.42 -14.54 -2.06
C GLU A 508 11.06 -14.31 -1.36
N ARG A 509 10.92 -14.75 -0.10
CA ARG A 509 9.69 -14.52 0.69
C ARG A 509 9.48 -13.03 0.96
N VAL A 510 10.54 -12.29 1.29
CA VAL A 510 10.51 -10.83 1.44
C VAL A 510 10.09 -10.17 0.13
N LEU A 511 10.59 -10.64 -1.02
CA LEU A 511 10.19 -10.12 -2.32
C LEU A 511 8.70 -10.34 -2.61
N ARG A 512 8.15 -11.51 -2.24
CA ARG A 512 6.70 -11.78 -2.36
C ARG A 512 5.88 -10.83 -1.48
N LEU A 513 6.29 -10.62 -0.23
CA LEU A 513 5.64 -9.69 0.70
C LEU A 513 5.72 -8.25 0.19
N ALA A 514 6.89 -7.81 -0.29
CA ALA A 514 7.07 -6.46 -0.83
C ALA A 514 6.13 -6.18 -2.02
N ARG A 515 5.95 -7.16 -2.89
CA ARG A 515 5.03 -7.07 -4.04
C ARG A 515 3.57 -7.09 -3.61
N GLU A 516 3.21 -7.87 -2.60
CA GLU A 516 1.86 -7.92 -2.05
C GLU A 516 1.43 -6.56 -1.51
N VAL A 517 2.32 -5.86 -0.80
CA VAL A 517 2.06 -4.51 -0.27
C VAL A 517 2.36 -3.39 -1.27
N ASN A 518 2.83 -3.76 -2.47
CA ASN A 518 3.19 -2.84 -3.55
C ASN A 518 4.22 -1.78 -3.09
N ASP A 519 5.27 -2.23 -2.37
CA ASP A 519 6.36 -1.39 -1.85
C ASP A 519 7.58 -1.48 -2.77
N PRO A 520 7.88 -0.42 -3.56
CA PRO A 520 9.00 -0.42 -4.49
C PRO A 520 10.36 -0.46 -3.80
N GLY A 521 10.52 0.24 -2.67
CA GLY A 521 11.77 0.30 -1.93
C GLY A 521 12.18 -1.06 -1.39
N LEU A 522 11.25 -1.71 -0.68
CA LEU A 522 11.46 -3.06 -0.16
C LEU A 522 11.68 -4.09 -1.28
N THR A 523 10.98 -3.94 -2.41
CA THR A 523 11.16 -4.79 -3.60
C THR A 523 12.59 -4.71 -4.13
N LEU A 524 13.16 -3.51 -4.25
CA LEU A 524 14.54 -3.31 -4.69
C LEU A 524 15.55 -3.94 -3.73
N VAL A 525 15.40 -3.75 -2.43
CA VAL A 525 16.27 -4.35 -1.42
C VAL A 525 16.21 -5.88 -1.46
N ALA A 526 15.02 -6.45 -1.62
CA ALA A 526 14.85 -7.90 -1.72
C ALA A 526 15.52 -8.48 -3.00
N ILE A 527 15.40 -7.80 -4.13
CA ILE A 527 16.08 -8.18 -5.39
C ILE A 527 17.61 -8.10 -5.22
N GLN A 528 18.13 -7.05 -4.58
CA GLN A 528 19.56 -6.91 -4.31
C GLN A 528 20.08 -8.02 -3.39
N ASN A 529 19.31 -8.43 -2.40
CA ASN A 529 19.67 -9.55 -1.54
C ASN A 529 19.66 -10.87 -2.32
N LEU A 530 18.67 -11.09 -3.18
CA LEU A 530 18.63 -12.25 -4.07
C LEU A 530 19.84 -12.29 -5.02
N SER A 531 20.21 -11.18 -5.63
CA SER A 531 21.36 -11.12 -6.55
C SER A 531 22.69 -11.52 -5.90
N LYS A 532 22.81 -11.32 -4.57
CA LYS A 532 24.02 -11.65 -3.81
C LYS A 532 24.01 -13.06 -3.22
N THR A 533 22.83 -13.67 -3.05
CA THR A 533 22.69 -14.91 -2.27
C THR A 533 22.10 -16.08 -3.05
N ALA A 534 21.45 -15.83 -4.18
CA ALA A 534 20.76 -16.86 -4.95
C ALA A 534 21.64 -17.43 -6.06
N SER A 535 21.55 -18.75 -6.27
CA SER A 535 22.08 -19.43 -7.46
C SER A 535 21.14 -19.29 -8.65
N GLU A 536 21.61 -19.62 -9.86
CA GLU A 536 20.77 -19.68 -11.06
C GLU A 536 19.50 -20.50 -10.84
N SER A 537 19.63 -21.71 -10.30
CA SER A 537 18.50 -22.62 -10.08
C SER A 537 17.47 -22.09 -9.10
N MET A 538 17.88 -21.26 -8.13
CA MET A 538 16.95 -20.63 -7.18
C MET A 538 16.27 -19.41 -7.77
N LEU A 539 16.99 -18.62 -8.55
CA LEU A 539 16.42 -17.43 -9.22
C LEU A 539 15.41 -17.79 -10.29
N LEU A 540 15.59 -18.93 -10.95
CA LEU A 540 14.81 -19.33 -12.13
C LEU A 540 13.89 -20.52 -11.87
N ASP A 541 13.70 -20.95 -10.62
CA ASP A 541 12.80 -22.06 -10.27
C ASP A 541 11.35 -21.67 -10.63
N SER A 542 10.75 -22.48 -11.50
CA SER A 542 9.42 -22.21 -12.07
C SER A 542 8.25 -22.87 -11.32
N LYS A 543 8.49 -23.51 -10.17
CA LYS A 543 7.47 -24.32 -9.47
C LYS A 543 6.28 -23.54 -8.95
N VAL A 544 6.45 -22.25 -8.67
CA VAL A 544 5.33 -21.36 -8.26
C VAL A 544 5.71 -19.97 -8.75
N GLY A 545 4.92 -19.32 -9.60
CA GLY A 545 5.16 -17.99 -10.14
C GLY A 545 6.38 -17.26 -9.54
N ASN A 546 7.50 -17.28 -10.21
CA ASN A 546 8.77 -16.81 -9.68
C ASN A 546 8.73 -15.29 -9.50
N PRO A 547 8.84 -14.74 -8.29
CA PRO A 547 8.60 -13.33 -8.04
C PRO A 547 9.61 -12.41 -8.73
N ILE A 548 10.85 -12.86 -9.00
CA ILE A 548 11.83 -12.03 -9.70
C ILE A 548 11.51 -11.95 -11.21
N LEU A 549 11.02 -13.04 -11.81
CA LEU A 549 10.60 -13.04 -13.22
C LEU A 549 9.38 -12.14 -13.43
N GLU A 550 8.46 -12.11 -12.47
CA GLU A 550 7.32 -11.20 -12.51
C GLU A 550 7.76 -9.73 -12.38
N CYS A 551 8.87 -9.45 -11.68
CA CYS A 551 9.46 -8.11 -11.59
C CYS A 551 9.94 -7.58 -12.95
N LEU A 552 10.28 -8.42 -13.94
CA LEU A 552 10.60 -8.01 -15.31
C LEU A 552 9.43 -7.27 -16.01
N SER A 553 8.20 -7.46 -15.53
CA SER A 553 7.00 -6.79 -16.07
C SER A 553 6.41 -5.76 -15.08
N ASN A 554 7.19 -5.33 -14.08
CA ASN A 554 6.77 -4.32 -13.10
C ASN A 554 6.63 -2.95 -13.77
N SER A 555 5.74 -2.10 -13.23
CA SER A 555 5.56 -0.72 -13.70
C SER A 555 6.79 0.15 -13.44
N SER A 556 7.50 -0.08 -12.32
CA SER A 556 8.71 0.65 -11.96
C SER A 556 9.89 0.21 -12.83
N ARG A 557 10.51 1.17 -13.52
CA ARG A 557 11.73 0.97 -14.30
C ARG A 557 12.88 0.45 -13.43
N SER A 558 13.05 1.02 -12.23
CA SER A 558 14.10 0.62 -11.30
C SER A 558 13.98 -0.84 -10.89
N ILE A 559 12.75 -1.32 -10.64
CA ILE A 559 12.49 -2.73 -10.30
C ILE A 559 12.78 -3.64 -11.49
N ARG A 560 12.34 -3.27 -12.71
CA ARG A 560 12.63 -4.06 -13.91
C ARG A 560 14.13 -4.17 -14.15
N MET A 561 14.86 -3.06 -14.04
CA MET A 561 16.31 -3.03 -14.22
C MET A 561 17.04 -3.85 -13.15
N ALA A 562 16.65 -3.71 -11.88
CA ALA A 562 17.24 -4.48 -10.79
C ALA A 562 17.03 -5.99 -10.98
N ALA A 563 15.82 -6.40 -11.37
CA ALA A 563 15.50 -7.79 -11.65
C ALA A 563 16.29 -8.34 -12.85
N ALA A 564 16.32 -7.59 -13.96
CA ALA A 564 17.07 -7.96 -15.15
C ALA A 564 18.57 -8.09 -14.86
N LEU A 565 19.13 -7.15 -14.08
CA LEU A 565 20.54 -7.17 -13.67
C LEU A 565 20.85 -8.37 -12.76
N ALA A 566 19.98 -8.66 -11.78
CA ALA A 566 20.15 -9.82 -10.90
C ALA A 566 20.13 -11.14 -11.69
N ILE A 567 19.20 -11.28 -12.65
CA ILE A 567 19.12 -12.45 -13.52
C ILE A 567 20.36 -12.55 -14.41
N ALA A 568 20.80 -11.45 -15.00
CA ALA A 568 21.99 -11.41 -15.84
C ALA A 568 23.26 -11.79 -15.08
N GLN A 569 23.42 -11.33 -13.85
CA GLN A 569 24.54 -11.65 -12.96
C GLN A 569 24.57 -13.12 -12.55
N ALA A 570 23.41 -13.78 -12.51
CA ALA A 570 23.33 -15.22 -12.28
C ALA A 570 23.81 -16.07 -13.47
N LYS A 571 24.04 -15.45 -14.65
CA LYS A 571 24.59 -16.08 -15.87
C LYS A 571 23.80 -17.31 -16.30
N PRO A 572 22.49 -17.20 -16.57
CA PRO A 572 21.64 -18.34 -16.87
C PRO A 572 22.07 -19.07 -18.13
N GLN A 573 22.10 -20.41 -18.04
CA GLN A 573 22.40 -21.32 -19.14
C GLN A 573 21.15 -22.00 -19.69
N LEU A 574 20.09 -22.08 -18.88
CA LEU A 574 18.83 -22.70 -19.27
C LEU A 574 17.79 -21.63 -19.65
N THR A 575 16.95 -21.97 -20.61
CA THR A 575 15.84 -21.09 -21.02
C THR A 575 14.77 -20.99 -19.94
N PHE A 576 14.27 -19.79 -19.67
CA PHE A 576 13.25 -19.50 -18.69
C PHE A 576 12.20 -18.51 -19.25
N LEU A 577 11.05 -18.42 -18.60
CA LEU A 577 9.97 -17.52 -19.02
C LEU A 577 10.38 -16.04 -18.85
N GLY A 578 10.34 -15.27 -19.93
CA GLY A 578 10.71 -13.85 -19.91
C GLY A 578 12.19 -13.59 -20.19
N ALA A 579 13.00 -14.59 -20.58
CA ALA A 579 14.41 -14.43 -20.95
C ALA A 579 14.59 -13.35 -22.04
N GLU A 580 13.65 -13.27 -22.98
CA GLU A 580 13.63 -12.30 -24.07
C GLU A 580 13.47 -10.84 -23.62
N LYS A 581 13.07 -10.60 -22.38
CA LYS A 581 12.90 -9.25 -21.80
C LYS A 581 14.16 -8.72 -21.14
N VAL A 582 15.05 -9.60 -20.68
CA VAL A 582 16.18 -9.24 -19.82
C VAL A 582 17.14 -8.28 -20.52
N VAL A 583 17.64 -8.66 -21.68
CA VAL A 583 18.62 -7.85 -22.43
C VAL A 583 18.04 -6.52 -22.93
N PRO A 584 16.82 -6.45 -23.49
CA PRO A 584 16.18 -5.17 -23.81
C PRO A 584 16.00 -4.22 -22.60
N ILE A 585 15.66 -4.76 -21.42
CA ILE A 585 15.59 -3.96 -20.20
C ILE A 585 16.96 -3.40 -19.84
N LEU A 586 18.01 -4.20 -19.93
CA LEU A 586 19.38 -3.79 -19.66
C LEU A 586 19.89 -2.79 -20.69
N GLY A 587 19.49 -2.92 -21.96
CA GLY A 587 19.77 -1.96 -23.02
C GLY A 587 19.33 -0.54 -22.63
N GLY A 588 18.13 -0.45 -22.02
CA GLY A 588 17.64 0.80 -21.50
C GLY A 588 18.48 1.42 -20.37
N ALA A 589 19.29 0.64 -19.64
CA ALA A 589 20.19 1.14 -18.59
C ALA A 589 21.54 1.60 -19.12
N ILE A 590 21.90 1.22 -20.37
CA ILE A 590 23.18 1.58 -21.01
C ILE A 590 23.18 3.05 -21.42
N GLN A 591 22.04 3.57 -21.87
CA GLN A 591 21.92 4.95 -22.32
C GLN A 591 22.02 5.94 -21.14
N GLN A 592 22.72 7.05 -21.36
CA GLN A 592 23.00 8.03 -20.31
C GLN A 592 21.72 8.59 -19.70
N GLY A 593 21.68 8.56 -18.38
CA GLY A 593 20.74 9.31 -17.58
C GLY A 593 19.64 8.50 -16.94
N ASN A 594 19.47 8.73 -15.67
CA ASN A 594 18.33 8.30 -14.87
C ASN A 594 17.06 9.12 -15.22
N ALA A 595 17.13 9.94 -16.28
CA ALA A 595 16.01 10.76 -16.70
C ALA A 595 14.81 9.89 -17.11
N PRO A 596 13.61 10.20 -16.62
CA PRO A 596 12.40 9.48 -16.96
C PRO A 596 12.15 9.47 -18.46
N ARG A 597 11.75 8.34 -19.01
CA ARG A 597 11.47 8.16 -20.42
C ARG A 597 9.97 8.33 -20.68
N THR A 598 9.61 9.26 -21.54
CA THR A 598 8.21 9.62 -21.80
C THR A 598 7.85 9.35 -23.26
N ILE A 599 6.61 8.94 -23.49
CA ILE A 599 6.01 8.86 -24.83
C ILE A 599 4.79 9.78 -24.89
N ILE A 600 4.54 10.36 -26.05
CA ILE A 600 3.39 11.23 -26.30
C ILE A 600 2.53 10.61 -27.43
N VAL A 601 1.23 10.52 -27.20
CA VAL A 601 0.23 10.13 -28.22
C VAL A 601 -0.81 11.23 -28.32
N ALA A 602 -0.87 11.94 -29.43
CA ALA A 602 -1.88 12.97 -29.67
C ALA A 602 -2.16 13.10 -31.17
N SER A 603 -3.43 12.92 -31.56
CA SER A 603 -3.88 12.98 -32.93
C SER A 603 -3.77 14.39 -33.53
N ASP A 604 -3.89 15.42 -32.71
CA ASP A 604 -3.72 16.82 -33.09
C ASP A 604 -2.25 17.25 -32.98
N ASP A 605 -1.65 17.65 -34.10
CA ASP A 605 -0.25 18.09 -34.19
C ASP A 605 0.07 19.33 -33.35
N SER A 606 -0.88 20.23 -33.16
CA SER A 606 -0.68 21.45 -32.38
C SER A 606 -0.64 21.12 -30.89
N GLN A 607 -1.52 20.25 -30.46
CA GLN A 607 -1.55 19.74 -29.08
C GLN A 607 -0.29 18.90 -28.78
N ARG A 608 0.13 18.07 -29.73
CA ARG A 608 1.34 17.24 -29.58
C ARG A 608 2.57 18.11 -29.34
N ARG A 609 2.79 19.14 -30.17
CA ARG A 609 3.91 20.10 -30.00
C ARG A 609 3.80 20.90 -28.70
N ALA A 610 2.59 21.27 -28.29
CA ALA A 610 2.37 21.95 -27.00
C ALA A 610 2.75 21.05 -25.81
N LEU A 611 2.42 19.76 -25.86
CA LEU A 611 2.79 18.77 -24.85
C LEU A 611 4.30 18.52 -24.81
N GLU A 612 4.95 18.43 -25.98
CA GLU A 612 6.42 18.36 -26.09
C GLU A 612 7.09 19.57 -25.46
N GLY A 613 6.58 20.78 -25.72
CA GLY A 613 7.07 22.02 -25.13
C GLY A 613 6.89 22.06 -23.60
N LYS A 614 5.78 21.54 -23.07
CA LYS A 614 5.56 21.43 -21.61
C LYS A 614 6.46 20.38 -20.98
N LEU A 615 6.71 19.28 -21.68
CA LEU A 615 7.59 18.21 -21.22
C LEU A 615 9.06 18.64 -21.19
N SER A 616 9.51 19.47 -22.13
CA SER A 616 10.89 19.98 -22.18
C SER A 616 11.30 20.80 -20.95
N GLN A 617 10.33 21.26 -20.16
CA GLN A 617 10.55 21.96 -18.89
C GLN A 617 10.69 20.98 -17.70
N ILE A 618 10.50 19.68 -17.95
CA ILE A 618 10.69 18.60 -16.99
C ILE A 618 11.93 17.84 -17.47
N ASP A 619 12.79 17.42 -16.57
CA ASP A 619 13.97 16.62 -16.89
C ASP A 619 13.54 15.18 -17.32
N CYS A 620 13.06 15.05 -18.56
CA CYS A 620 12.53 13.82 -19.15
C CYS A 620 13.07 13.63 -20.57
N VAL A 621 13.30 12.37 -20.94
CA VAL A 621 13.68 11.98 -22.30
C VAL A 621 12.43 11.60 -23.08
N LEU A 622 12.16 12.27 -24.20
CA LEU A 622 11.09 11.91 -25.11
C LEU A 622 11.56 10.74 -26.01
N LEU A 623 10.96 9.55 -25.86
CA LEU A 623 11.29 8.37 -26.65
C LEU A 623 10.54 8.36 -27.99
N ALA A 624 9.27 8.71 -27.98
CA ALA A 624 8.41 8.73 -29.16
C ALA A 624 7.27 9.73 -28.99
N SER A 625 6.92 10.42 -30.07
CA SER A 625 5.78 11.32 -30.12
C SER A 625 5.10 11.16 -31.47
N ASP A 626 3.84 10.68 -31.46
CA ASP A 626 3.12 10.42 -32.70
C ASP A 626 1.59 10.60 -32.55
N ALA A 627 0.90 10.61 -33.68
CA ALA A 627 -0.54 10.82 -33.75
C ALA A 627 -1.35 9.61 -33.25
N SER A 628 -0.78 8.42 -33.27
CA SER A 628 -1.48 7.18 -32.93
C SER A 628 -0.66 6.24 -32.05
N ALA A 629 -1.34 5.43 -31.23
CA ALA A 629 -0.70 4.40 -30.43
C ALA A 629 0.11 3.39 -31.28
N SER A 630 -0.38 3.04 -32.48
CA SER A 630 0.30 2.10 -33.37
C SER A 630 1.61 2.67 -33.93
N ALA A 631 1.65 3.95 -34.28
CA ALA A 631 2.86 4.62 -34.75
C ALA A 631 3.89 4.74 -33.61
N VAL A 632 3.46 5.10 -32.39
CA VAL A 632 4.31 5.12 -31.21
C VAL A 632 4.89 3.74 -30.91
N LEU A 633 4.07 2.67 -30.97
CA LEU A 633 4.55 1.30 -30.74
C LEU A 633 5.58 0.86 -31.79
N ALA A 634 5.41 1.28 -33.04
CA ALA A 634 6.37 0.99 -34.12
C ALA A 634 7.71 1.70 -33.89
N SER A 635 7.69 2.97 -33.44
CA SER A 635 8.91 3.74 -33.14
C SER A 635 9.61 3.28 -31.86
N LEU A 636 8.90 2.63 -30.95
CA LEU A 636 9.48 2.04 -29.73
C LEU A 636 10.15 0.69 -29.96
N SER A 637 10.07 0.10 -31.16
CA SER A 637 10.69 -1.19 -31.45
C SER A 637 12.21 -1.10 -31.27
N GLY A 638 12.77 -1.88 -30.34
CA GLY A 638 14.19 -1.85 -29.97
C GLY A 638 14.57 -0.87 -28.87
N HIS A 639 13.62 -0.11 -28.33
CA HIS A 639 13.83 0.72 -27.14
C HIS A 639 13.20 0.08 -25.89
N GLY A 640 13.81 0.34 -24.73
CA GLY A 640 13.29 -0.08 -23.44
C GLY A 640 11.94 0.59 -23.11
N ALA A 641 11.32 0.12 -22.04
CA ALA A 641 10.02 0.62 -21.56
C ALA A 641 10.02 2.12 -21.23
N ALA A 642 8.90 2.77 -21.43
CA ALA A 642 8.66 4.14 -21.00
C ALA A 642 8.28 4.19 -19.51
N ASP A 643 8.55 5.33 -18.88
CA ASP A 643 8.22 5.60 -17.47
C ASP A 643 6.93 6.43 -17.32
N LEU A 644 6.53 7.13 -18.38
CA LEU A 644 5.30 7.92 -18.45
C LEU A 644 4.73 7.91 -19.86
N ILE A 645 3.42 7.78 -19.95
CA ILE A 645 2.64 7.98 -21.17
C ILE A 645 1.86 9.27 -21.02
N ILE A 646 1.95 10.17 -21.98
CA ILE A 646 1.07 11.33 -22.09
C ILE A 646 0.20 11.12 -23.31
N ALA A 647 -1.12 11.07 -23.14
CA ALA A 647 -2.05 10.90 -24.25
C ALA A 647 -3.06 12.06 -24.25
N SER A 648 -3.30 12.67 -25.42
CA SER A 648 -4.25 13.76 -25.58
C SER A 648 -5.27 13.49 -26.67
N GLY A 649 -6.56 13.70 -26.35
CA GLY A 649 -7.68 13.47 -27.27
C GLY A 649 -9.03 13.44 -26.55
N GLY A 650 -10.10 13.11 -27.25
CA GLY A 650 -11.44 12.92 -26.66
C GLY A 650 -11.51 11.66 -25.79
N ALA A 651 -12.52 11.57 -24.90
CA ALA A 651 -12.64 10.48 -23.93
C ALA A 651 -12.67 9.07 -24.61
N ASP A 652 -13.37 8.93 -25.73
CA ASP A 652 -13.46 7.63 -26.45
C ASP A 652 -12.13 7.27 -27.15
N GLU A 653 -11.44 8.26 -27.69
CA GLU A 653 -10.11 8.11 -28.28
C GLU A 653 -9.11 7.66 -27.21
N MET A 654 -9.11 8.27 -26.05
CA MET A 654 -8.22 7.92 -24.93
C MET A 654 -8.44 6.48 -24.44
N LYS A 655 -9.68 6.00 -24.46
CA LYS A 655 -9.97 4.59 -24.17
C LYS A 655 -9.34 3.64 -25.20
N SER A 656 -9.40 3.99 -26.48
CA SER A 656 -8.79 3.21 -27.56
C SER A 656 -7.26 3.22 -27.47
N VAL A 657 -6.65 4.38 -27.22
CA VAL A 657 -5.20 4.53 -27.00
C VAL A 657 -4.73 3.72 -25.81
N LEU A 658 -5.45 3.80 -24.68
CA LEU A 658 -5.15 3.02 -23.47
C LEU A 658 -5.14 1.53 -23.78
N ASN A 659 -6.19 1.02 -24.41
CA ASN A 659 -6.30 -0.40 -24.74
C ASN A 659 -5.17 -0.85 -25.66
N ALA A 660 -4.84 -0.07 -26.69
CA ALA A 660 -3.76 -0.39 -27.62
C ALA A 660 -2.38 -0.43 -26.95
N LEU A 661 -2.08 0.54 -26.08
CA LEU A 661 -0.80 0.60 -25.39
C LEU A 661 -0.68 -0.48 -24.28
N ARG A 662 -1.78 -0.83 -23.60
CA ARG A 662 -1.79 -1.88 -22.56
C ARG A 662 -1.59 -3.30 -23.12
N THR A 663 -1.79 -3.53 -24.42
CA THR A 663 -1.45 -4.81 -25.07
C THR A 663 0.06 -5.02 -25.17
N ASN A 664 0.85 -3.94 -25.15
CA ASN A 664 2.31 -4.05 -25.16
C ASN A 664 2.82 -4.41 -23.75
N PRO A 665 3.53 -5.54 -23.55
CA PRO A 665 4.02 -5.96 -22.25
C PRO A 665 4.90 -4.92 -21.55
N GLY A 666 5.72 -4.16 -22.29
CA GLY A 666 6.59 -3.10 -21.77
C GLY A 666 5.85 -1.86 -21.29
N LEU A 667 4.63 -1.62 -21.79
CA LEU A 667 3.81 -0.45 -21.47
C LEU A 667 2.58 -0.78 -20.62
N SER A 668 2.28 -2.08 -20.42
CA SER A 668 1.06 -2.55 -19.74
C SER A 668 0.86 -1.98 -18.34
N SER A 669 1.93 -1.60 -17.68
CA SER A 669 1.91 -1.03 -16.33
C SER A 669 2.41 0.40 -16.25
N THR A 670 2.81 1.02 -17.36
CA THR A 670 3.32 2.40 -17.39
C THR A 670 2.20 3.37 -17.00
N PRO A 671 2.44 4.32 -16.07
CA PRO A 671 1.45 5.33 -15.73
C PRO A 671 1.14 6.24 -16.92
N MET A 672 -0.12 6.70 -16.98
CA MET A 672 -0.62 7.52 -18.08
C MET A 672 -1.23 8.82 -17.57
N LEU A 673 -0.80 9.93 -18.14
CA LEU A 673 -1.45 11.23 -18.00
C LEU A 673 -2.38 11.44 -19.20
N MET A 674 -3.68 11.35 -18.97
CA MET A 674 -4.70 11.58 -19.99
C MET A 674 -5.09 13.06 -20.02
N VAL A 675 -4.82 13.72 -21.12
CA VAL A 675 -5.13 15.14 -21.36
C VAL A 675 -6.41 15.19 -22.19
N ILE A 676 -7.53 15.55 -21.57
CA ILE A 676 -8.85 15.55 -22.21
C ILE A 676 -9.49 16.93 -22.17
N PRO A 677 -10.39 17.28 -23.12
CA PRO A 677 -11.20 18.47 -23.04
C PRO A 677 -12.09 18.44 -21.78
N GLU A 678 -12.31 19.57 -21.15
CA GLU A 678 -13.18 19.68 -19.96
C GLU A 678 -14.64 19.26 -20.26
N ALA A 679 -15.08 19.51 -21.51
CA ALA A 679 -16.40 19.08 -21.98
C ALA A 679 -16.61 17.56 -21.95
N ASP A 680 -15.53 16.78 -22.01
CA ASP A 680 -15.57 15.32 -21.99
C ASP A 680 -15.45 14.71 -20.58
N GLU A 681 -15.41 15.54 -19.53
CA GLU A 681 -15.25 15.08 -18.15
C GLU A 681 -16.25 13.99 -17.77
N VAL A 682 -17.51 14.19 -18.10
CA VAL A 682 -18.60 13.26 -17.72
C VAL A 682 -18.48 11.93 -18.51
N ARG A 683 -17.87 11.96 -19.68
CA ARG A 683 -17.72 10.79 -20.57
C ARG A 683 -16.57 9.88 -20.20
N VAL A 684 -15.67 10.32 -19.30
CA VAL A 684 -14.55 9.49 -18.85
C VAL A 684 -15.09 8.34 -18.01
N ASP A 685 -14.80 7.13 -18.44
CA ASP A 685 -15.20 5.89 -17.79
C ASP A 685 -14.75 5.88 -16.30
N ARG A 686 -15.64 5.44 -15.43
CA ARG A 686 -15.38 5.33 -14.00
C ARG A 686 -14.19 4.41 -13.71
N ALA A 687 -14.00 3.34 -14.48
CA ALA A 687 -12.88 2.43 -14.35
C ALA A 687 -11.53 3.15 -14.59
N ILE A 688 -11.48 4.06 -15.59
CA ILE A 688 -10.29 4.88 -15.87
C ILE A 688 -9.99 5.83 -14.70
N ARG A 689 -11.02 6.46 -14.12
CA ARG A 689 -10.85 7.38 -12.98
C ARG A 689 -10.39 6.68 -11.70
N GLN A 690 -10.67 5.39 -11.58
CA GLN A 690 -10.32 4.58 -10.41
C GLN A 690 -8.99 3.83 -10.57
N ASP A 691 -8.41 3.83 -11.78
CA ASP A 691 -7.10 3.21 -12.01
C ASP A 691 -5.99 4.10 -11.38
N PRO A 692 -5.26 3.63 -10.36
CA PRO A 692 -4.20 4.42 -9.72
C PRO A 692 -3.03 4.75 -10.64
N LYS A 693 -2.94 4.08 -11.81
CA LYS A 693 -1.91 4.30 -12.84
C LYS A 693 -2.32 5.36 -13.85
N ILE A 694 -3.54 5.87 -13.78
CA ILE A 694 -4.06 6.88 -14.71
C ILE A 694 -4.38 8.15 -13.95
N MET A 695 -3.93 9.26 -14.48
CA MET A 695 -4.32 10.59 -14.01
C MET A 695 -5.01 11.32 -15.17
N VAL A 696 -6.21 11.80 -14.92
CA VAL A 696 -6.96 12.62 -15.88
C VAL A 696 -6.64 14.08 -15.61
N TRP A 697 -6.17 14.78 -16.63
CA TRP A 697 -5.88 16.20 -16.62
C TRP A 697 -6.71 16.92 -17.69
N PHE A 698 -7.27 18.07 -17.34
CA PHE A 698 -8.14 18.80 -18.25
C PHE A 698 -7.38 19.87 -19.02
N GLN A 699 -7.65 19.98 -20.31
CA GLN A 699 -7.08 21.03 -21.16
C GLN A 699 -7.47 22.42 -20.62
N GLY A 700 -6.53 23.38 -20.69
CA GLY A 700 -6.77 24.74 -20.20
C GLY A 700 -6.30 25.03 -18.77
N ARG A 701 -5.88 24.01 -18.00
CA ARG A 701 -5.21 24.20 -16.71
C ARG A 701 -3.79 24.70 -16.89
N SER A 702 -3.21 25.22 -15.82
CA SER A 702 -1.87 25.84 -15.83
C SER A 702 -0.76 24.82 -16.14
N ASP A 703 0.34 25.31 -16.74
CA ASP A 703 1.51 24.48 -17.03
C ASP A 703 2.18 23.94 -15.76
N SER A 704 2.12 24.70 -14.66
CA SER A 704 2.61 24.25 -13.35
C SER A 704 1.84 23.05 -12.81
N GLU A 705 0.52 23.02 -12.96
CA GLU A 705 -0.30 21.84 -12.58
C GLU A 705 -0.01 20.64 -13.46
N PHE A 706 0.20 20.84 -14.77
CA PHE A 706 0.61 19.76 -15.68
C PHE A 706 1.94 19.17 -15.26
N GLN A 707 2.93 20.00 -14.97
CA GLN A 707 4.25 19.55 -14.51
C GLN A 707 4.18 18.81 -13.19
N ALA A 708 3.38 19.31 -12.24
CA ALA A 708 3.15 18.63 -10.96
C ALA A 708 2.50 17.25 -11.14
N ALA A 709 1.50 17.14 -12.02
CA ALA A 709 0.84 15.88 -12.34
C ALA A 709 1.80 14.88 -13.00
N ALA A 710 2.58 15.32 -13.97
CA ALA A 710 3.59 14.49 -14.64
C ALA A 710 4.67 14.02 -13.64
N LYS A 711 5.23 14.94 -12.84
CA LYS A 711 6.21 14.60 -11.79
C LYS A 711 5.66 13.62 -10.77
N GLN A 712 4.42 13.79 -10.34
CA GLN A 712 3.76 12.87 -9.41
C GLN A 712 3.60 11.46 -9.99
N LEU A 713 3.24 11.32 -11.28
CA LEU A 713 3.16 10.04 -11.94
C LEU A 713 4.53 9.39 -12.11
N ILE A 714 5.53 10.17 -12.50
CA ILE A 714 6.91 9.70 -12.65
C ILE A 714 7.47 9.22 -11.31
N SER A 715 7.26 9.96 -10.23
CA SER A 715 7.76 9.58 -8.89
C SER A 715 7.19 8.24 -8.43
N ARG A 716 5.94 7.95 -8.78
CA ARG A 716 5.32 6.63 -8.52
C ARG A 716 5.99 5.50 -9.29
N THR A 717 6.53 5.79 -10.49
CA THR A 717 7.19 4.78 -11.34
C THR A 717 8.63 4.54 -10.93
N ILE A 718 9.33 5.59 -10.49
CA ILE A 718 10.76 5.54 -10.12
C ILE A 718 10.97 5.13 -8.65
N GLY A 719 9.90 4.92 -7.88
CA GLY A 719 10.00 4.45 -6.50
C GLY A 719 10.30 5.56 -5.49
N GLY A 720 9.70 6.74 -5.66
CA GLY A 720 9.76 7.83 -4.67
C GLY A 720 11.06 8.65 -4.71
N VAL A 721 11.96 8.41 -5.66
CA VAL A 721 13.10 9.29 -5.93
C VAL A 721 12.54 10.56 -6.57
N GLU A 722 12.84 11.72 -5.99
CA GLU A 722 12.43 12.99 -6.57
C GLU A 722 12.95 13.12 -8.02
N VAL A 723 12.06 13.49 -8.93
CA VAL A 723 12.42 13.79 -10.32
C VAL A 723 13.38 14.98 -10.31
N GLY A 724 14.63 14.75 -10.74
CA GLY A 724 15.68 15.75 -10.67
C GLY A 724 16.73 15.47 -9.58
N SER A 725 16.54 14.53 -8.66
CA SER A 725 17.57 14.05 -7.73
C SER A 725 18.37 12.87 -8.29
N SER A 726 18.66 12.87 -9.60
CA SER A 726 19.53 11.84 -10.18
C SER A 726 20.94 12.00 -9.58
N ASN A 727 21.34 11.08 -8.72
CA ASN A 727 22.73 10.96 -8.34
C ASN A 727 23.52 10.46 -9.57
N PRO A 728 24.26 11.33 -10.28
CA PRO A 728 24.94 10.94 -11.52
C PRO A 728 25.92 9.80 -11.30
N ALA A 729 26.53 9.72 -10.12
CA ALA A 729 27.44 8.64 -9.76
C ALA A 729 26.73 7.28 -9.65
N ALA A 730 25.52 7.24 -9.10
CA ALA A 730 24.72 6.02 -9.02
C ALA A 730 24.26 5.55 -10.42
N ALA A 731 23.91 6.49 -11.30
CA ALA A 731 23.55 6.18 -12.69
C ALA A 731 24.73 5.58 -13.46
N VAL A 732 25.92 6.18 -13.35
CA VAL A 732 27.16 5.64 -13.96
C VAL A 732 27.52 4.28 -13.39
N ALA A 733 27.38 4.08 -12.07
CA ALA A 733 27.64 2.79 -11.43
C ALA A 733 26.69 1.70 -11.95
N LEU A 734 25.39 1.99 -12.09
CA LEU A 734 24.40 1.07 -12.67
C LEU A 734 24.73 0.74 -14.13
N GLN A 735 25.07 1.76 -14.93
CA GLN A 735 25.50 1.60 -16.31
C GLN A 735 26.72 0.66 -16.43
N GLN A 736 27.73 0.90 -15.62
CA GLN A 736 28.94 0.06 -15.62
C GLN A 736 28.65 -1.39 -15.15
N GLN A 737 27.81 -1.56 -14.13
CA GLN A 737 27.40 -2.89 -13.67
C GLN A 737 26.64 -3.64 -14.77
N THR A 738 25.73 -2.95 -15.46
CA THR A 738 24.98 -3.49 -16.59
C THR A 738 25.90 -3.93 -17.73
N LEU A 739 26.85 -3.09 -18.12
CA LEU A 739 27.83 -3.40 -19.17
C LEU A 739 28.70 -4.60 -18.81
N ARG A 740 29.15 -4.70 -17.55
CA ARG A 740 29.89 -5.87 -17.07
C ARG A 740 29.04 -7.14 -17.13
N ALA A 741 27.78 -7.09 -16.70
CA ALA A 741 26.89 -8.23 -16.77
C ALA A 741 26.61 -8.67 -18.22
N LEU A 742 26.36 -7.74 -19.14
CA LEU A 742 26.21 -8.04 -20.58
C LEU A 742 27.49 -8.62 -21.19
N ARG A 743 28.65 -8.13 -20.80
CA ARG A 743 29.95 -8.69 -21.23
C ARG A 743 30.08 -10.14 -20.79
N ASP A 744 29.76 -10.42 -19.52
CA ASP A 744 29.80 -11.77 -18.96
C ASP A 744 28.89 -12.73 -19.70
N ILE A 745 27.63 -12.31 -19.96
CA ILE A 745 26.66 -13.09 -20.74
C ILE A 745 27.17 -13.37 -22.16
N GLY A 746 27.65 -12.32 -22.85
CA GLY A 746 28.14 -12.46 -24.22
C GLY A 746 29.36 -13.36 -24.34
N SER A 747 30.04 -13.61 -23.23
CA SER A 747 31.20 -14.54 -23.18
C SER A 747 30.78 -16.01 -22.96
N LEU A 748 29.51 -16.28 -22.60
CA LEU A 748 29.00 -17.63 -22.43
C LEU A 748 28.74 -18.27 -23.79
N GLN A 749 29.11 -19.53 -23.93
CA GLN A 749 28.84 -20.27 -25.20
C GLN A 749 27.37 -20.59 -25.40
N GLU A 750 26.68 -20.86 -24.28
CA GLU A 750 25.27 -21.18 -24.26
C GLU A 750 24.56 -20.28 -23.23
N SER A 751 23.82 -19.31 -23.69
CA SER A 751 22.99 -18.48 -22.82
C SER A 751 21.66 -18.19 -23.52
N PRO A 752 20.52 -18.26 -22.83
CA PRO A 752 19.23 -17.85 -23.37
C PRO A 752 19.14 -16.33 -23.59
N LEU A 753 20.09 -15.57 -23.00
CA LEU A 753 20.16 -14.12 -23.08
C LEU A 753 21.04 -13.70 -24.26
N LYS A 754 20.44 -13.06 -25.25
CA LYS A 754 21.16 -12.63 -26.47
C LYS A 754 21.58 -11.18 -26.35
N VAL A 755 22.88 -10.91 -26.22
CA VAL A 755 23.43 -9.54 -26.12
C VAL A 755 23.11 -8.72 -27.37
N SER A 756 22.92 -9.37 -28.54
CA SER A 756 22.45 -8.72 -29.77
C SER A 756 21.14 -7.96 -29.64
N ASP A 757 20.30 -8.31 -28.66
CA ASP A 757 19.00 -7.63 -28.43
C ASP A 757 19.18 -6.21 -27.85
N ALA A 758 20.40 -5.85 -27.41
CA ALA A 758 20.80 -4.50 -27.00
C ALA A 758 21.78 -3.83 -27.98
N GLU A 759 21.98 -4.38 -29.18
CA GLU A 759 22.99 -3.91 -30.13
C GLU A 759 22.86 -2.41 -30.44
N ARG A 760 21.66 -1.95 -30.69
CA ARG A 760 21.40 -0.53 -31.02
C ARG A 760 21.76 0.40 -29.86
N ASP A 761 21.33 0.04 -28.65
CA ASP A 761 21.66 0.80 -27.44
C ASP A 761 23.17 0.84 -27.18
N LEU A 762 23.87 -0.27 -27.45
CA LEU A 762 25.33 -0.38 -27.32
C LEU A 762 26.06 0.47 -28.36
N ILE A 763 25.63 0.46 -29.62
CA ILE A 763 26.25 1.27 -30.70
C ILE A 763 26.06 2.77 -30.42
N GLU A 764 24.86 3.16 -29.98
CA GLU A 764 24.58 4.55 -29.61
C GLU A 764 25.40 4.97 -28.38
N ALA A 765 25.51 4.11 -27.36
CA ALA A 765 26.34 4.35 -26.20
C ALA A 765 27.84 4.43 -26.53
N LEU A 766 28.34 3.67 -27.50
CA LEU A 766 29.73 3.75 -27.96
C LEU A 766 30.09 5.15 -28.51
N SER A 767 29.14 5.79 -29.16
CA SER A 767 29.35 7.12 -29.72
C SER A 767 29.10 8.27 -28.73
N SER A 768 28.23 8.06 -27.72
CA SER A 768 27.81 9.09 -26.78
C SER A 768 28.57 9.09 -25.45
N THR A 769 29.31 8.02 -25.13
CA THR A 769 30.10 7.86 -23.91
C THR A 769 31.58 8.08 -24.15
N THR A 770 32.32 8.36 -23.08
CA THR A 770 33.79 8.56 -23.11
C THR A 770 34.45 7.82 -21.93
N GLY A 771 35.77 7.67 -21.98
CA GLY A 771 36.57 7.11 -20.90
C GLY A 771 36.28 5.63 -20.62
N GLU A 772 36.20 5.25 -19.34
CA GLU A 772 36.00 3.88 -18.90
C GLU A 772 34.71 3.27 -19.40
N THR A 773 33.61 4.06 -19.42
CA THR A 773 32.32 3.56 -19.89
C THR A 773 32.35 3.19 -21.36
N GLN A 774 32.95 4.01 -22.22
CA GLN A 774 33.13 3.71 -23.65
C GLN A 774 33.93 2.40 -23.87
N ILE A 775 34.98 2.21 -23.07
CA ILE A 775 35.80 0.97 -23.12
C ILE A 775 34.94 -0.24 -22.71
N LEU A 776 34.10 -0.11 -21.68
CA LEU A 776 33.21 -1.20 -21.30
C LEU A 776 32.16 -1.50 -22.38
N VAL A 777 31.59 -0.50 -23.03
CA VAL A 777 30.70 -0.68 -24.19
C VAL A 777 31.41 -1.42 -25.31
N ALA A 778 32.61 -1.00 -25.66
CA ALA A 778 33.40 -1.68 -26.68
C ALA A 778 33.70 -3.15 -26.36
N LYS A 779 33.97 -3.46 -25.08
CA LYS A 779 34.15 -4.85 -24.62
C LYS A 779 32.86 -5.67 -24.74
N VAL A 780 31.69 -5.09 -24.56
CA VAL A 780 30.41 -5.78 -24.81
C VAL A 780 30.20 -6.03 -26.30
N LEU A 781 30.41 -5.00 -27.13
CA LEU A 781 30.31 -5.13 -28.58
C LEU A 781 31.31 -6.14 -29.15
N ALA A 782 32.47 -6.31 -28.52
CA ALA A 782 33.47 -7.31 -28.95
C ALA A 782 32.94 -8.75 -28.87
N VAL A 783 32.00 -9.03 -27.93
CA VAL A 783 31.39 -10.36 -27.77
C VAL A 783 29.99 -10.45 -28.40
N THR A 784 29.54 -9.38 -29.07
CA THR A 784 28.27 -9.36 -29.77
C THR A 784 28.45 -9.89 -31.20
N PRO A 785 27.78 -11.00 -31.60
CA PRO A 785 28.05 -11.71 -32.86
C PRO A 785 27.35 -11.08 -34.06
N THR A 786 27.50 -9.76 -34.26
CA THR A 786 26.82 -9.03 -35.32
C THR A 786 27.76 -8.19 -36.16
N VAL A 787 27.40 -8.02 -37.41
CA VAL A 787 28.11 -7.21 -38.38
C VAL A 787 28.18 -5.75 -37.97
N ALA A 788 27.08 -5.23 -37.44
CA ALA A 788 26.98 -3.83 -37.04
C ALA A 788 27.87 -3.51 -35.81
N ALA A 789 27.97 -4.44 -34.84
CA ALA A 789 28.83 -4.28 -33.67
C ALA A 789 30.30 -4.18 -34.08
N GLN A 790 30.82 -5.05 -34.96
CA GLN A 790 32.21 -5.01 -35.39
C GLN A 790 32.51 -3.75 -36.23
N ARG A 791 31.60 -3.32 -37.10
CA ARG A 791 31.76 -2.11 -37.89
C ARG A 791 31.76 -0.85 -37.00
N ALA A 792 30.89 -0.78 -36.02
CA ALA A 792 30.87 0.32 -35.05
C ALA A 792 32.17 0.39 -34.24
N LEU A 793 32.74 -0.76 -33.84
CA LEU A 793 34.03 -0.83 -33.16
C LEU A 793 35.17 -0.28 -34.04
N ILE A 794 35.20 -0.59 -35.34
CA ILE A 794 36.17 -0.08 -36.27
C ILE A 794 36.10 1.44 -36.38
N ASP A 795 34.91 1.97 -36.60
CA ASP A 795 34.71 3.40 -36.76
C ASP A 795 35.02 4.16 -35.48
N ALA A 796 34.66 3.63 -34.32
CA ALA A 796 35.00 4.21 -33.03
C ALA A 796 36.52 4.19 -32.76
N ALA A 797 37.19 3.07 -33.04
CA ALA A 797 38.65 2.93 -32.85
C ALA A 797 39.44 3.89 -33.74
N LEU A 798 38.99 4.09 -34.99
CA LEU A 798 39.63 5.01 -35.94
C LEU A 798 39.41 6.49 -35.62
N SER A 799 38.35 6.82 -34.87
CA SER A 799 38.00 8.19 -34.47
C SER A 799 38.46 8.57 -33.06
N ALA A 800 38.88 7.60 -32.27
CA ALA A 800 39.26 7.81 -30.87
C ALA A 800 40.60 8.51 -30.68
N VAL A 801 40.74 9.21 -29.55
CA VAL A 801 42.04 9.74 -29.12
C VAL A 801 43.00 8.62 -28.69
N GLU A 802 44.31 8.85 -28.84
CA GLU A 802 45.36 7.84 -28.73
C GLU A 802 45.28 6.96 -27.45
N THR A 803 44.96 7.56 -26.29
CA THR A 803 44.82 6.83 -25.01
C THR A 803 43.66 5.84 -24.94
N GLN A 804 42.58 6.11 -25.66
CA GLN A 804 41.40 5.25 -25.75
C GLN A 804 41.47 4.30 -26.94
N GLN A 805 42.13 4.72 -28.00
CA GLN A 805 42.26 3.98 -29.25
C GLN A 805 42.80 2.57 -29.06
N ILE A 806 43.82 2.40 -28.22
CA ILE A 806 44.43 1.09 -27.91
C ILE A 806 43.38 0.12 -27.32
N ALA A 807 42.60 0.58 -26.36
CA ALA A 807 41.54 -0.25 -25.70
C ALA A 807 40.42 -0.65 -26.68
N LEU A 808 40.04 0.27 -27.58
CA LEU A 808 39.03 -0.01 -28.61
C LEU A 808 39.57 -0.98 -29.65
N LEU A 809 40.82 -0.84 -30.07
CA LEU A 809 41.51 -1.79 -30.98
C LEU A 809 41.69 -3.17 -30.35
N GLN A 810 41.93 -3.27 -29.06
CA GLN A 810 41.95 -4.55 -28.34
C GLN A 810 40.57 -5.22 -28.37
N SER A 811 39.50 -4.45 -28.18
CA SER A 811 38.12 -4.94 -28.31
C SER A 811 37.80 -5.39 -29.74
N LEU A 812 38.26 -4.65 -30.76
CA LEU A 812 38.16 -5.06 -32.16
C LEU A 812 38.93 -6.35 -32.45
N SER A 813 40.13 -6.47 -31.88
CA SER A 813 40.94 -7.70 -32.01
C SER A 813 40.20 -8.91 -31.41
N GLU A 814 39.54 -8.74 -30.30
CA GLU A 814 38.72 -9.78 -29.67
C GLU A 814 37.57 -10.19 -30.58
N SER A 815 36.81 -9.22 -31.12
CA SER A 815 35.73 -9.48 -32.09
C SER A 815 36.24 -10.21 -33.33
N GLY A 816 37.36 -9.76 -33.89
CA GLY A 816 37.97 -10.41 -35.05
C GLY A 816 38.41 -11.86 -34.78
N ARG A 817 38.91 -12.16 -33.60
CA ARG A 817 39.26 -13.52 -33.18
C ARG A 817 38.04 -14.41 -33.03
N LEU A 818 36.97 -13.90 -32.50
CA LEU A 818 35.73 -14.66 -32.24
C LEU A 818 34.94 -14.91 -33.53
N TYR A 819 34.79 -13.88 -34.36
CA TYR A 819 33.80 -13.88 -35.46
C TYR A 819 34.41 -13.70 -36.85
N GLY A 820 35.72 -13.50 -36.94
CA GLY A 820 36.41 -13.24 -38.21
C GLY A 820 36.17 -11.83 -38.73
N ASN A 821 36.36 -11.64 -40.04
CA ASN A 821 36.19 -10.33 -40.68
C ASN A 821 34.74 -10.12 -41.09
N GLN A 822 34.07 -9.12 -40.49
CA GLN A 822 32.74 -8.64 -40.87
C GLN A 822 32.75 -7.16 -41.30
N ALA A 823 33.95 -6.58 -41.48
CA ALA A 823 34.16 -5.22 -41.91
C ALA A 823 33.94 -5.03 -43.41
N GLU A 824 33.59 -3.80 -43.79
CA GLU A 824 33.56 -3.39 -45.21
C GLU A 824 34.96 -3.16 -45.74
N GLU A 825 35.14 -3.34 -47.07
CA GLU A 825 36.45 -3.14 -47.69
C GLU A 825 37.02 -1.72 -47.45
N LYS A 826 36.14 -0.72 -47.46
CA LYS A 826 36.50 0.66 -47.11
C LYS A 826 37.06 0.80 -45.67
N GLN A 827 36.47 0.07 -44.71
CA GLN A 827 36.92 0.08 -43.32
C GLN A 827 38.28 -0.63 -43.18
N ILE A 828 38.47 -1.73 -43.88
CA ILE A 828 39.78 -2.43 -43.93
C ILE A 828 40.85 -1.52 -44.53
N ASP A 829 40.56 -0.77 -45.61
CA ASP A 829 41.52 0.18 -46.21
C ASP A 829 41.80 1.36 -45.23
N ARG A 830 40.85 1.86 -44.49
CA ARG A 830 41.07 2.88 -43.46
C ARG A 830 41.94 2.35 -42.31
N LEU A 831 41.68 1.13 -41.82
CA LEU A 831 42.51 0.47 -40.80
C LEU A 831 43.96 0.28 -41.31
N ARG A 832 44.13 -0.17 -42.55
CA ARG A 832 45.45 -0.29 -43.19
C ARG A 832 46.17 1.05 -43.28
N GLN A 833 45.49 2.10 -43.67
CA GLN A 833 46.09 3.45 -43.76
C GLN A 833 46.50 3.94 -42.35
N ALA A 834 45.61 3.78 -41.34
CA ALA A 834 45.93 4.13 -39.94
C ALA A 834 47.15 3.34 -39.42
N LEU A 835 47.29 2.03 -39.78
CA LEU A 835 48.41 1.21 -39.41
C LEU A 835 49.74 1.71 -40.02
N LEU A 836 49.72 2.19 -41.26
CA LEU A 836 50.92 2.74 -41.95
C LEU A 836 51.37 4.07 -41.34
N GLU A 837 50.46 4.82 -40.73
CA GLU A 837 50.75 6.13 -40.12
C GLU A 837 51.08 6.04 -38.64
N ALA A 838 50.69 4.94 -37.95
CA ALA A 838 50.82 4.79 -36.50
C ALA A 838 52.26 4.52 -36.05
N LYS A 839 52.56 4.84 -34.81
CA LYS A 839 53.85 4.65 -34.13
C LYS A 839 53.64 4.08 -32.72
N GLY A 840 54.68 3.36 -32.24
CA GLY A 840 54.71 2.85 -30.86
C GLY A 840 53.61 1.84 -30.56
N GLU A 841 53.06 1.85 -29.35
CA GLU A 841 52.04 0.91 -28.85
C GLU A 841 50.76 0.91 -29.71
N ASN A 842 50.44 2.07 -30.30
CA ASN A 842 49.25 2.21 -31.16
C ASN A 842 49.42 1.45 -32.48
N ALA A 843 50.65 1.43 -33.05
CA ALA A 843 50.94 0.63 -34.23
C ALA A 843 50.79 -0.87 -33.95
N ASP A 844 51.27 -1.32 -32.78
CA ASP A 844 51.11 -2.71 -32.35
C ASP A 844 49.67 -3.12 -32.17
N ALA A 845 48.86 -2.26 -31.53
CA ALA A 845 47.43 -2.48 -31.35
C ALA A 845 46.64 -2.53 -32.68
N LEU A 846 46.97 -1.61 -33.63
CA LEU A 846 46.38 -1.62 -34.98
C LEU A 846 46.82 -2.88 -35.77
N ALA A 847 48.08 -3.29 -35.66
CA ALA A 847 48.57 -4.51 -36.31
C ALA A 847 47.85 -5.74 -35.76
N GLN A 848 47.66 -5.83 -34.44
CA GLN A 848 46.91 -6.91 -33.80
C GLN A 848 45.45 -6.94 -34.26
N ALA A 849 44.77 -5.78 -34.31
CA ALA A 849 43.41 -5.68 -34.76
C ALA A 849 43.26 -6.09 -36.23
N TYR A 850 44.13 -5.58 -37.09
CA TYR A 850 44.18 -5.92 -38.52
C TYR A 850 44.42 -7.40 -38.76
N GLY A 851 45.39 -8.01 -38.02
CA GLY A 851 45.67 -9.42 -38.09
C GLY A 851 44.55 -10.32 -37.56
N ALA A 852 43.89 -9.88 -36.47
CA ALA A 852 42.76 -10.62 -35.88
C ALA A 852 41.55 -10.71 -36.84
N LEU A 853 41.34 -9.74 -37.71
CA LEU A 853 40.31 -9.76 -38.74
C LEU A 853 40.59 -10.77 -39.87
N ARG A 854 41.76 -11.40 -39.88
CA ARG A 854 42.12 -12.44 -40.89
C ARG A 854 41.88 -11.97 -42.32
N VAL A 855 42.29 -10.77 -42.62
CA VAL A 855 42.19 -10.19 -43.97
C VAL A 855 42.96 -11.02 -44.97
N GLY A 856 42.44 -11.10 -46.21
CA GLY A 856 43.05 -11.90 -47.26
C GLY A 856 44.48 -11.45 -47.61
N THR A 857 45.30 -12.37 -48.14
CA THR A 857 46.71 -12.12 -48.53
C THR A 857 46.89 -10.91 -49.41
N ALA A 858 45.94 -10.61 -50.34
CA ALA A 858 45.99 -9.44 -51.19
C ALA A 858 45.94 -8.10 -50.39
N GLN A 859 45.20 -8.06 -49.24
CA GLN A 859 45.15 -6.89 -48.40
C GLN A 859 46.46 -6.73 -47.56
N VAL A 860 47.06 -7.86 -47.14
CA VAL A 860 48.34 -7.86 -46.43
C VAL A 860 49.49 -7.41 -47.39
N LEU A 861 49.45 -7.85 -48.64
CA LEU A 861 50.42 -7.42 -49.63
C LEU A 861 50.43 -5.91 -49.87
N LYS A 862 49.29 -5.23 -49.74
CA LYS A 862 49.18 -3.74 -49.79
C LYS A 862 49.89 -3.01 -48.64
N LEU A 863 50.27 -3.70 -47.55
CA LEU A 863 51.11 -3.15 -46.49
C LEU A 863 52.58 -3.21 -46.86
N ILE A 864 52.99 -4.16 -47.70
CA ILE A 864 54.37 -4.46 -48.00
C ILE A 864 54.79 -3.84 -49.36
N LEU A 865 53.87 -3.94 -50.35
CA LEU A 865 54.10 -3.46 -51.70
C LEU A 865 53.48 -2.06 -51.83
N LYS A 866 54.26 -1.02 -51.83
CA LYS A 866 53.84 0.35 -52.05
C LYS A 866 53.50 0.59 -53.54
#